data_59d046c7eb6299790aca2eb83a6c37ae
#
_entry.id   59d046c7eb6299790aca2eb83a6c37ae
#
_cell.length_a   1.000
_cell.length_b   1.000
_cell.length_c   1.000
_cell.angle_alpha   90.00
_cell.angle_beta   90.00
_cell.angle_gamma   90.00
#
_symmetry.space_group_name_H-M   'P 1'
#
loop_
_entity.id
_entity.type
_entity.pdbx_description
1 polymer ?
#
loop_
_entity_poly.entity_id
_entity_poly.type
_entity_poly.pdbx_seq_one_letter_code
_entity_poly.pdbx_strand_id
1 'polypeptide(L)'
;MIPVLNRLLHAERGLKCIYFAPLKSLINDIASRLDVMLSPFSLFVGKWHGDLSRWDKESAIRDSSILVTTPESVEGILSSSNACLLEGIEFIIIDEVHAFIESPRGAQLVSILERLRILSQADPQRIAMSATVGNPDRMMKWLNGSSERSCVIVADGRKVSRHMEVFTEGEIEPVDYLLKLLKGTREKILVFSYSRSKAEEFAAIASPLGINVPVHHSSVSKSQRGRIEEDFKNNPDLRVVVATSTLEMGIDIGDIDRVIFLELPSSAASFLQRAGRSGRKKGQSKITIFLNDNQSFYYLLGILKKLDENTVEPVEPIDFYPQLLAHQLIGLSYWRGSLNAGDLDFLKRAFPFARVGRDHFKMLVDHLIEREFLVERDGRIVSGASTDEILGNGRSKMDFVVLFPGSLEYSVVLSGEEIGKIHPLILSGQEDGGGDNSFILGGKSYLVREIDQKERVVHVIPGHGGRLPGWLGGSSVVTKSFARSIMGAMIDLPEQRGTLLSDETRKRLEEISCEVVADGRIKLIPEKEGNTIFTYAGDMSNIFLVICLKALFGIERVSSNWRNVTIKDKLGTEELASMLLTLAKVDHPELKNLLTLYFMSEQGRLRKMYDLFGDKLYEFAPENLIAEFVVRNIFDPELLKELEDIDYQLT
;
A
#
# COMPACT_ATOMS: atom_id res chain seq x y z
N MET A 1 -19.96 -14.85 3.00
CA MET A 1 -20.47 -14.84 4.37
C MET A 1 -21.61 -15.85 4.62
N ILE A 2 -22.72 -15.90 3.86
CA ILE A 2 -23.88 -16.80 4.13
C ILE A 2 -23.48 -18.27 4.35
N PRO A 3 -22.61 -18.92 3.53
CA PRO A 3 -22.20 -20.31 3.80
C PRO A 3 -21.46 -20.49 5.12
N VAL A 4 -20.63 -19.51 5.52
CA VAL A 4 -19.93 -19.51 6.80
C VAL A 4 -20.93 -19.40 7.96
N LEU A 5 -21.90 -18.49 7.85
CA LEU A 5 -22.95 -18.31 8.86
C LEU A 5 -23.77 -19.59 9.07
N ASN A 6 -24.14 -20.26 8.00
CA ASN A 6 -24.86 -21.53 8.09
C ASN A 6 -24.07 -22.60 8.86
N ARG A 7 -22.74 -22.63 8.71
CA ARG A 7 -21.87 -23.50 9.51
C ARG A 7 -21.81 -23.09 10.98
N LEU A 8 -21.69 -21.78 11.25
CA LEU A 8 -21.62 -21.24 12.61
C LEU A 8 -22.90 -21.49 13.42
N LEU A 9 -24.06 -21.56 12.80
CA LEU A 9 -25.33 -21.88 13.44
C LEU A 9 -25.37 -23.32 14.03
N HIS A 10 -24.54 -24.20 13.50
CA HIS A 10 -24.45 -25.61 13.95
C HIS A 10 -23.17 -25.89 14.73
N ALA A 11 -22.30 -24.89 14.92
CA ALA A 11 -21.05 -25.05 15.65
C ALA A 11 -21.26 -24.88 17.17
N GLU A 12 -20.31 -25.39 17.95
CA GLU A 12 -20.24 -25.11 19.38
C GLU A 12 -20.02 -23.61 19.64
N ARG A 13 -20.49 -23.12 20.80
CA ARG A 13 -20.32 -21.72 21.19
C ARG A 13 -18.83 -21.36 21.33
N GLY A 14 -18.50 -20.14 20.99
CA GLY A 14 -17.14 -19.58 21.06
C GLY A 14 -16.70 -18.95 19.75
N LEU A 15 -15.51 -18.41 19.74
CA LEU A 15 -14.93 -17.76 18.58
C LEU A 15 -14.53 -18.79 17.51
N LYS A 16 -15.18 -18.74 16.35
CA LYS A 16 -15.01 -19.69 15.24
C LYS A 16 -14.49 -19.05 13.96
N CYS A 17 -14.65 -17.74 13.82
CA CYS A 17 -14.31 -17.03 12.60
C CYS A 17 -13.51 -15.76 12.89
N ILE A 18 -12.37 -15.59 12.21
CA ILE A 18 -11.64 -14.34 12.17
C ILE A 18 -11.87 -13.68 10.81
N TYR A 19 -12.26 -12.40 10.82
CA TYR A 19 -12.45 -11.58 9.65
C TYR A 19 -11.41 -10.46 9.63
N PHE A 20 -10.42 -10.56 8.75
CA PHE A 20 -9.39 -9.54 8.57
C PHE A 20 -9.85 -8.46 7.61
N ALA A 21 -9.69 -7.20 8.03
CA ALA A 21 -9.88 -6.03 7.17
C ALA A 21 -8.67 -5.09 7.25
N PRO A 22 -8.32 -4.40 6.13
CA PRO A 22 -7.11 -3.59 6.08
C PRO A 22 -7.21 -2.27 6.86
N LEU A 23 -8.41 -1.76 7.09
CA LEU A 23 -8.66 -0.46 7.71
C LEU A 23 -9.61 -0.55 8.90
N LYS A 24 -9.37 0.28 9.94
CA LYS A 24 -10.23 0.36 11.14
C LYS A 24 -11.66 0.83 10.82
N SER A 25 -11.85 1.73 9.86
CA SER A 25 -13.17 2.17 9.39
C SER A 25 -13.97 1.01 8.79
N LEU A 26 -13.31 0.19 7.98
CA LEU A 26 -13.92 -1.00 7.38
C LEU A 26 -14.29 -2.06 8.43
N ILE A 27 -13.49 -2.23 9.48
CA ILE A 27 -13.82 -3.10 10.63
C ILE A 27 -15.16 -2.66 11.27
N ASN A 28 -15.33 -1.37 11.51
CA ASN A 28 -16.54 -0.85 12.13
C ASN A 28 -17.77 -1.05 11.24
N ASP A 29 -17.66 -0.78 9.94
CA ASP A 29 -18.75 -0.96 8.98
C ASP A 29 -19.16 -2.43 8.85
N ILE A 30 -18.18 -3.32 8.62
CA ILE A 30 -18.41 -4.76 8.49
C ILE A 30 -19.04 -5.32 9.77
N ALA A 31 -18.48 -5.00 10.93
CA ALA A 31 -18.98 -5.52 12.18
C ALA A 31 -20.43 -5.04 12.46
N SER A 32 -20.75 -3.77 12.19
CA SER A 32 -22.11 -3.26 12.35
C SER A 32 -23.12 -3.94 11.42
N ARG A 33 -22.73 -4.17 10.17
CA ARG A 33 -23.57 -4.89 9.18
C ARG A 33 -23.76 -6.35 9.53
N LEU A 34 -22.71 -7.01 10.01
CA LEU A 34 -22.79 -8.39 10.47
C LEU A 34 -23.64 -8.52 11.73
N ASP A 35 -23.52 -7.59 12.67
CA ASP A 35 -24.28 -7.58 13.91
C ASP A 35 -25.79 -7.51 13.65
N VAL A 36 -26.22 -6.61 12.77
CA VAL A 36 -27.63 -6.55 12.31
C VAL A 36 -28.08 -7.87 11.67
N MET A 37 -27.22 -8.52 10.88
CA MET A 37 -27.55 -9.78 10.21
C MET A 37 -27.62 -10.96 11.17
N LEU A 38 -26.81 -10.96 12.22
CA LEU A 38 -26.60 -12.12 13.10
C LEU A 38 -27.39 -12.07 14.41
N SER A 39 -27.82 -10.89 14.84
CA SER A 39 -28.61 -10.72 16.05
C SER A 39 -29.82 -11.65 16.16
N PRO A 40 -30.60 -11.95 15.08
CA PRO A 40 -31.71 -12.90 15.14
C PRO A 40 -31.29 -14.34 15.47
N PHE A 41 -30.00 -14.69 15.29
CA PHE A 41 -29.49 -16.05 15.45
C PHE A 41 -28.70 -16.25 16.74
N SER A 42 -28.67 -15.26 17.64
CA SER A 42 -27.85 -15.28 18.87
C SER A 42 -26.36 -15.52 18.60
N LEU A 43 -25.86 -15.08 17.44
CA LEU A 43 -24.45 -15.01 17.07
C LEU A 43 -23.96 -13.59 17.28
N PHE A 44 -22.82 -13.42 17.91
CA PHE A 44 -22.27 -12.11 18.26
C PHE A 44 -21.02 -11.81 17.45
N VAL A 45 -20.84 -10.52 17.12
CA VAL A 45 -19.70 -10.00 16.35
C VAL A 45 -18.83 -9.15 17.25
N GLY A 46 -17.61 -9.60 17.49
CA GLY A 46 -16.58 -8.82 18.19
C GLY A 46 -15.80 -7.92 17.23
N LYS A 47 -15.42 -6.74 17.73
CA LYS A 47 -14.48 -5.84 17.06
C LYS A 47 -13.19 -5.78 17.86
N TRP A 48 -12.04 -5.81 17.15
CA TRP A 48 -10.76 -5.60 17.82
C TRP A 48 -9.83 -4.78 16.93
N HIS A 49 -9.53 -3.57 17.38
CA HIS A 49 -8.51 -2.69 16.80
C HIS A 49 -7.89 -1.80 17.88
N GLY A 50 -6.79 -1.12 17.55
CA GLY A 50 -5.97 -0.39 18.52
C GLY A 50 -6.72 0.65 19.38
N ASP A 51 -7.79 1.25 18.85
CA ASP A 51 -8.51 2.36 19.50
C ASP A 51 -9.53 1.91 20.57
N LEU A 52 -9.78 0.60 20.73
CA LEU A 52 -10.73 0.08 21.72
C LEU A 52 -10.09 -0.03 23.11
N SER A 53 -10.90 0.13 24.17
CA SER A 53 -10.47 -0.10 25.54
C SER A 53 -10.08 -1.57 25.78
N ARG A 54 -9.28 -1.81 26.82
CA ARG A 54 -8.89 -3.18 27.18
C ARG A 54 -10.10 -4.06 27.51
N TRP A 55 -11.09 -3.50 28.21
CA TRP A 55 -12.32 -4.20 28.58
C TRP A 55 -13.13 -4.61 27.34
N ASP A 56 -13.33 -3.68 26.39
CA ASP A 56 -14.06 -3.96 25.15
C ASP A 56 -13.36 -5.05 24.33
N LYS A 57 -12.03 -5.09 24.35
CA LYS A 57 -11.22 -6.10 23.66
C LYS A 57 -11.39 -7.49 24.25
N GLU A 58 -11.33 -7.62 25.58
CA GLU A 58 -11.47 -8.91 26.27
C GLU A 58 -12.87 -9.50 26.08
N SER A 59 -13.91 -8.68 26.19
CA SER A 59 -15.30 -9.09 25.95
C SER A 59 -15.53 -9.46 24.47
N ALA A 60 -14.96 -8.68 23.54
CA ALA A 60 -15.09 -8.94 22.10
C ALA A 60 -14.58 -10.32 21.68
N ILE A 61 -13.53 -10.86 22.30
CA ILE A 61 -13.06 -12.22 21.99
C ILE A 61 -13.93 -13.27 22.66
N ARG A 62 -14.20 -13.09 23.96
CA ARG A 62 -14.82 -14.14 24.79
C ARG A 62 -16.26 -14.43 24.38
N ASP A 63 -17.00 -13.40 24.01
CA ASP A 63 -18.44 -13.47 23.82
C ASP A 63 -18.85 -13.58 22.34
N SER A 64 -17.87 -13.52 21.40
CA SER A 64 -18.16 -13.46 19.98
C SER A 64 -17.99 -14.79 19.26
N SER A 65 -18.79 -14.99 18.22
CA SER A 65 -18.64 -16.09 17.25
C SER A 65 -17.75 -15.69 16.06
N ILE A 66 -17.73 -14.39 15.74
CA ILE A 66 -16.92 -13.78 14.68
C ILE A 66 -16.14 -12.61 15.25
N LEU A 67 -14.84 -12.54 15.00
CA LEU A 67 -13.98 -11.42 15.36
C LEU A 67 -13.57 -10.66 14.09
N VAL A 68 -13.98 -9.40 13.97
CA VAL A 68 -13.53 -8.50 12.87
C VAL A 68 -12.35 -7.67 13.37
N THR A 69 -11.21 -7.76 12.68
CA THR A 69 -9.94 -7.27 13.23
C THR A 69 -8.88 -6.96 12.16
N THR A 70 -7.69 -6.50 12.59
CA THR A 70 -6.49 -6.33 11.74
C THR A 70 -5.44 -7.39 12.05
N PRO A 71 -4.45 -7.64 11.13
CA PRO A 71 -3.35 -8.55 11.40
C PRO A 71 -2.56 -8.21 12.68
N GLU A 72 -2.26 -6.94 12.90
CA GLU A 72 -1.52 -6.46 14.07
C GLU A 72 -2.28 -6.77 15.38
N SER A 73 -3.59 -6.70 15.34
CA SER A 73 -4.41 -7.02 16.51
C SER A 73 -4.36 -8.50 16.86
N VAL A 74 -4.40 -9.39 15.85
CA VAL A 74 -4.26 -10.84 16.07
C VAL A 74 -2.84 -11.19 16.51
N GLU A 75 -1.81 -10.52 15.99
CA GLU A 75 -0.43 -10.66 16.50
C GLU A 75 -0.37 -10.35 18.01
N GLY A 76 -1.02 -9.27 18.43
CA GLY A 76 -1.11 -8.90 19.85
C GLY A 76 -1.85 -9.93 20.71
N ILE A 77 -2.87 -10.60 20.19
CA ILE A 77 -3.58 -11.69 20.86
C ILE A 77 -2.68 -12.92 20.96
N LEU A 78 -2.05 -13.33 19.86
CA LEU A 78 -1.13 -14.47 19.78
C LEU A 78 0.11 -14.32 20.67
N SER A 79 0.49 -13.08 20.98
CA SER A 79 1.59 -12.73 21.89
C SER A 79 1.11 -12.45 23.33
N SER A 80 -0.05 -12.99 23.74
CA SER A 80 -0.64 -12.79 25.07
C SER A 80 -1.25 -14.07 25.62
N SER A 81 -1.64 -14.06 26.90
CA SER A 81 -2.38 -15.15 27.56
C SER A 81 -3.73 -15.47 26.91
N ASN A 82 -4.25 -14.57 26.07
CA ASN A 82 -5.52 -14.76 25.36
C ASN A 82 -5.39 -15.60 24.08
N ALA A 83 -4.18 -16.05 23.72
CA ALA A 83 -3.96 -16.87 22.52
C ALA A 83 -4.84 -18.15 22.50
N CYS A 84 -5.07 -18.77 23.66
CA CYS A 84 -5.93 -19.96 23.77
C CYS A 84 -7.38 -19.73 23.28
N LEU A 85 -7.87 -18.48 23.28
CA LEU A 85 -9.21 -18.15 22.76
C LEU A 85 -9.32 -18.30 21.23
N LEU A 86 -8.19 -18.43 20.54
CA LEU A 86 -8.12 -18.65 19.09
C LEU A 86 -8.01 -20.15 18.70
N GLU A 87 -7.99 -21.07 19.65
CA GLU A 87 -7.86 -22.52 19.38
C GLU A 87 -9.05 -23.08 18.58
N GLY A 88 -10.24 -22.48 18.75
CA GLY A 88 -11.47 -22.94 18.11
C GLY A 88 -11.72 -22.41 16.70
N ILE A 89 -10.76 -21.74 16.05
CA ILE A 89 -10.97 -21.09 14.76
C ILE A 89 -11.14 -22.12 13.63
N GLU A 90 -12.27 -22.02 12.92
CA GLU A 90 -12.63 -22.87 11.77
C GLU A 90 -12.59 -22.10 10.44
N PHE A 91 -12.79 -20.77 10.48
CA PHE A 91 -12.86 -19.92 9.30
C PHE A 91 -11.97 -18.68 9.44
N ILE A 92 -11.29 -18.34 8.37
CA ILE A 92 -10.51 -17.12 8.24
C ILE A 92 -10.97 -16.41 6.96
N ILE A 93 -11.49 -15.18 7.10
CA ILE A 93 -11.92 -14.36 5.98
C ILE A 93 -10.96 -13.17 5.88
N ILE A 94 -10.49 -12.89 4.68
CA ILE A 94 -9.59 -11.76 4.39
C ILE A 94 -10.27 -10.90 3.35
N ASP A 95 -10.67 -9.70 3.77
CA ASP A 95 -11.29 -8.72 2.88
C ASP A 95 -10.23 -7.82 2.25
N GLU A 96 -10.52 -7.35 1.03
CA GLU A 96 -9.63 -6.50 0.26
C GLU A 96 -8.17 -7.03 0.27
N VAL A 97 -8.01 -8.34 0.00
CA VAL A 97 -6.71 -9.03 0.13
C VAL A 97 -5.61 -8.40 -0.72
N HIS A 98 -5.96 -7.71 -1.81
CA HIS A 98 -5.02 -6.95 -2.65
C HIS A 98 -4.31 -5.82 -1.89
N ALA A 99 -4.93 -5.28 -0.81
CA ALA A 99 -4.29 -4.28 0.04
C ALA A 99 -3.19 -4.85 0.94
N PHE A 100 -3.10 -6.17 1.04
CA PHE A 100 -2.11 -6.87 1.88
C PHE A 100 -0.97 -7.46 1.08
N ILE A 101 -1.27 -8.11 -0.04
CA ILE A 101 -0.42 -9.14 -0.67
C ILE A 101 1.00 -8.70 -1.00
N GLU A 102 1.22 -7.45 -1.43
CA GLU A 102 2.54 -6.91 -1.77
C GLU A 102 3.19 -6.14 -0.61
N SER A 103 2.53 -6.08 0.52
CA SER A 103 2.99 -5.30 1.67
C SER A 103 3.65 -6.16 2.74
N PRO A 104 4.56 -5.59 3.54
CA PRO A 104 5.04 -6.24 4.76
C PRO A 104 3.92 -6.68 5.70
N ARG A 105 2.79 -5.94 5.77
CA ARG A 105 1.59 -6.34 6.53
C ARG A 105 0.97 -7.64 6.01
N GLY A 106 1.01 -7.86 4.70
CA GLY A 106 0.53 -9.10 4.10
C GLY A 106 1.44 -10.28 4.41
N ALA A 107 2.75 -10.07 4.41
CA ALA A 107 3.70 -11.08 4.85
C ALA A 107 3.46 -11.47 6.33
N GLN A 108 3.20 -10.49 7.21
CA GLN A 108 2.80 -10.74 8.60
C GLN A 108 1.48 -11.50 8.66
N LEU A 109 0.47 -11.12 7.88
CA LEU A 109 -0.83 -11.78 7.84
C LEU A 109 -0.68 -13.28 7.55
N VAL A 110 0.00 -13.68 6.47
CA VAL A 110 0.14 -15.10 6.14
C VAL A 110 0.98 -15.86 7.15
N SER A 111 1.93 -15.22 7.84
CA SER A 111 2.66 -15.81 8.96
C SER A 111 1.74 -16.07 10.16
N ILE A 112 0.81 -15.16 10.44
CA ILE A 112 -0.23 -15.31 11.46
C ILE A 112 -1.16 -16.49 11.11
N LEU A 113 -1.51 -16.69 9.83
CA LEU A 113 -2.35 -17.81 9.40
C LEU A 113 -1.70 -19.16 9.72
N GLU A 114 -0.37 -19.27 9.56
CA GLU A 114 0.35 -20.50 9.95
C GLU A 114 0.35 -20.70 11.47
N ARG A 115 0.53 -19.65 12.26
CA ARG A 115 0.44 -19.73 13.73
C ARG A 115 -0.96 -20.09 14.20
N LEU A 116 -2.01 -19.56 13.59
CA LEU A 116 -3.39 -19.94 13.88
C LEU A 116 -3.65 -21.41 13.57
N ARG A 117 -3.09 -21.95 12.48
CA ARG A 117 -3.20 -23.37 12.15
C ARG A 117 -2.51 -24.26 13.20
N ILE A 118 -1.31 -23.86 13.66
CA ILE A 118 -0.60 -24.58 14.74
C ILE A 118 -1.43 -24.56 16.04
N LEU A 119 -2.02 -23.41 16.36
CA LEU A 119 -2.77 -23.22 17.60
C LEU A 119 -4.10 -23.98 17.59
N SER A 120 -4.86 -23.89 16.51
CA SER A 120 -6.17 -24.54 16.38
C SER A 120 -6.11 -26.05 16.22
N GLN A 121 -4.92 -26.62 15.93
CA GLN A 121 -4.72 -28.04 15.59
C GLN A 121 -5.64 -28.55 14.46
N ALA A 122 -6.21 -27.62 13.72
CA ALA A 122 -7.11 -27.84 12.59
C ALA A 122 -6.58 -27.11 11.35
N ASP A 123 -7.23 -27.28 10.23
CA ASP A 123 -6.95 -26.52 9.01
C ASP A 123 -8.12 -25.55 8.74
N PRO A 124 -8.09 -24.32 9.30
CA PRO A 124 -9.15 -23.34 9.09
C PRO A 124 -9.35 -23.05 7.61
N GLN A 125 -10.61 -22.97 7.17
CA GLN A 125 -10.90 -22.58 5.79
C GLN A 125 -10.54 -21.12 5.57
N ARG A 126 -9.65 -20.85 4.60
CA ARG A 126 -9.21 -19.50 4.22
C ARG A 126 -10.05 -19.00 3.05
N ILE A 127 -10.65 -17.83 3.19
CA ILE A 127 -11.51 -17.19 2.19
C ILE A 127 -10.97 -15.79 1.96
N ALA A 128 -10.50 -15.50 0.74
CA ALA A 128 -10.01 -14.17 0.37
C ALA A 128 -10.97 -13.51 -0.61
N MET A 129 -11.23 -12.23 -0.40
CA MET A 129 -12.04 -11.39 -1.28
C MET A 129 -11.17 -10.24 -1.82
N SER A 130 -11.28 -10.01 -3.12
CA SER A 130 -10.54 -8.95 -3.81
C SER A 130 -11.40 -8.30 -4.88
N ALA A 131 -11.10 -7.04 -5.20
CA ALA A 131 -11.74 -6.37 -6.33
C ALA A 131 -11.20 -6.94 -7.66
N THR A 132 -9.97 -6.60 -8.03
CA THR A 132 -9.30 -7.05 -9.27
C THR A 132 -7.86 -7.44 -8.98
N VAL A 133 -7.41 -8.57 -9.53
CA VAL A 133 -6.04 -9.08 -9.40
C VAL A 133 -5.59 -9.66 -10.73
N GLY A 134 -4.39 -9.30 -11.18
CA GLY A 134 -3.88 -9.74 -12.48
C GLY A 134 -3.45 -11.19 -12.52
N ASN A 135 -3.03 -11.77 -11.39
CA ASN A 135 -2.54 -13.15 -11.28
C ASN A 135 -3.11 -13.89 -10.05
N PRO A 136 -4.40 -14.25 -10.08
CA PRO A 136 -5.09 -14.85 -8.93
C PRO A 136 -4.47 -16.18 -8.46
N ASP A 137 -3.84 -16.96 -9.34
CA ASP A 137 -3.13 -18.20 -8.98
C ASP A 137 -1.94 -17.94 -8.04
N ARG A 138 -1.20 -16.83 -8.23
CA ARG A 138 -0.10 -16.45 -7.34
C ARG A 138 -0.62 -16.00 -5.99
N MET A 139 -1.71 -15.24 -5.97
CA MET A 139 -2.40 -14.87 -4.74
C MET A 139 -2.90 -16.09 -3.97
N MET A 140 -3.47 -17.06 -4.68
CA MET A 140 -3.93 -18.32 -4.08
C MET A 140 -2.77 -19.09 -3.43
N LYS A 141 -1.61 -19.22 -4.11
CA LYS A 141 -0.41 -19.84 -3.54
C LYS A 141 0.08 -19.10 -2.29
N TRP A 142 0.08 -17.77 -2.33
CA TRP A 142 0.46 -16.94 -1.20
C TRP A 142 -0.45 -17.14 0.02
N LEU A 143 -1.76 -17.25 -0.20
CA LEU A 143 -2.74 -17.46 0.85
C LEU A 143 -2.72 -18.88 1.41
N ASN A 144 -2.48 -19.87 0.55
CA ASN A 144 -2.64 -21.28 0.91
C ASN A 144 -1.64 -21.74 1.97
N GLY A 145 -0.36 -21.33 1.86
CA GLY A 145 0.68 -21.69 2.82
C GLY A 145 0.71 -23.20 3.09
N SER A 146 0.52 -23.57 4.37
CA SER A 146 0.48 -24.98 4.80
C SER A 146 -0.89 -25.64 4.67
N SER A 147 -1.96 -24.94 4.25
CA SER A 147 -3.31 -25.53 4.15
C SER A 147 -3.34 -26.70 3.14
N GLU A 148 -4.01 -27.78 3.52
CA GLU A 148 -4.23 -28.97 2.69
C GLU A 148 -5.58 -28.95 1.97
N ARG A 149 -6.35 -27.87 2.16
CA ARG A 149 -7.65 -27.71 1.51
C ARG A 149 -7.50 -27.44 0.02
N SER A 150 -8.42 -27.95 -0.78
CA SER A 150 -8.51 -27.62 -2.21
C SER A 150 -8.84 -26.13 -2.38
N CYS A 151 -8.19 -25.49 -3.35
CA CYS A 151 -8.35 -24.07 -3.64
C CYS A 151 -9.29 -23.88 -4.85
N VAL A 152 -10.19 -22.89 -4.77
CA VAL A 152 -11.10 -22.52 -5.85
C VAL A 152 -11.06 -21.01 -6.04
N ILE A 153 -10.87 -20.57 -7.28
CA ILE A 153 -10.98 -19.17 -7.69
C ILE A 153 -12.38 -18.97 -8.27
N VAL A 154 -13.15 -18.05 -7.68
CA VAL A 154 -14.47 -17.66 -8.17
C VAL A 154 -14.40 -16.24 -8.67
N ALA A 155 -14.55 -16.03 -9.97
CA ALA A 155 -14.60 -14.72 -10.58
C ALA A 155 -16.05 -14.24 -10.76
N ASP A 156 -16.33 -12.99 -10.37
CA ASP A 156 -17.59 -12.32 -10.68
C ASP A 156 -17.49 -11.71 -12.09
N GLY A 157 -18.13 -12.32 -13.05
CA GLY A 157 -18.09 -11.91 -14.47
C GLY A 157 -18.93 -10.67 -14.81
N ARG A 158 -19.43 -9.90 -13.86
CA ARG A 158 -20.23 -8.71 -14.14
C ARG A 158 -19.42 -7.65 -14.87
N LYS A 159 -19.85 -7.30 -16.07
CA LYS A 159 -19.29 -6.19 -16.85
C LYS A 159 -20.05 -4.92 -16.49
N VAL A 160 -19.35 -3.92 -15.97
CA VAL A 160 -19.88 -2.56 -15.76
C VAL A 160 -19.50 -1.73 -16.98
N SER A 161 -20.49 -1.14 -17.65
CA SER A 161 -20.24 -0.17 -18.71
C SER A 161 -19.65 1.11 -18.11
N ARG A 162 -18.60 1.65 -18.71
CA ARG A 162 -17.93 2.88 -18.28
C ARG A 162 -18.09 3.96 -19.32
N HIS A 163 -18.56 5.11 -18.89
CA HIS A 163 -18.61 6.33 -19.70
C HIS A 163 -17.58 7.30 -19.14
N MET A 164 -16.52 7.56 -19.91
CA MET A 164 -15.41 8.40 -19.50
C MET A 164 -15.39 9.70 -20.32
N GLU A 165 -15.34 10.83 -19.66
CA GLU A 165 -15.11 12.16 -20.22
C GLU A 165 -13.71 12.62 -19.80
N VAL A 166 -12.89 13.06 -20.72
CA VAL A 166 -11.51 13.48 -20.47
C VAL A 166 -11.32 14.91 -20.92
N PHE A 167 -10.79 15.73 -20.03
CA PHE A 167 -10.47 17.13 -20.27
C PHE A 167 -8.98 17.39 -20.06
N THR A 168 -8.39 18.24 -20.90
CA THR A 168 -7.02 18.73 -20.76
C THR A 168 -6.98 20.12 -20.14
N GLU A 169 -5.78 20.51 -19.69
CA GLU A 169 -5.51 21.85 -19.19
C GLU A 169 -5.98 22.93 -20.21
N GLY A 170 -6.72 23.93 -19.72
CA GLY A 170 -7.26 25.02 -20.54
C GLY A 170 -8.63 24.78 -21.19
N GLU A 171 -9.15 23.53 -21.22
CA GLU A 171 -10.50 23.29 -21.76
C GLU A 171 -11.60 23.70 -20.76
N ILE A 172 -11.48 23.27 -19.51
CA ILE A 172 -12.36 23.66 -18.40
C ILE A 172 -11.67 23.42 -17.06
N GLU A 173 -11.75 24.38 -16.16
CA GLU A 173 -11.24 24.19 -14.81
C GLU A 173 -12.09 23.17 -14.01
N PRO A 174 -11.48 22.29 -13.21
CA PRO A 174 -12.20 21.25 -12.45
C PRO A 174 -13.34 21.82 -11.58
N VAL A 175 -13.15 22.99 -10.97
CA VAL A 175 -14.16 23.63 -10.12
C VAL A 175 -15.31 24.21 -10.94
N ASP A 176 -15.04 24.77 -12.12
CA ASP A 176 -16.07 25.29 -13.02
C ASP A 176 -16.92 24.14 -13.60
N TYR A 177 -16.28 23.02 -13.93
CA TYR A 177 -17.00 21.81 -14.33
C TYR A 177 -17.91 21.30 -13.21
N LEU A 178 -17.41 21.28 -11.96
CA LEU A 178 -18.19 20.91 -10.80
C LEU A 178 -19.40 21.84 -10.61
N LEU A 179 -19.20 23.16 -10.71
CA LEU A 179 -20.29 24.16 -10.66
C LEU A 179 -21.36 23.89 -11.71
N LYS A 180 -20.96 23.61 -12.95
CA LYS A 180 -21.87 23.27 -14.05
C LYS A 180 -22.69 22.02 -13.74
N LEU A 181 -22.06 20.97 -13.22
CA LEU A 181 -22.75 19.73 -12.81
C LEU A 181 -23.74 19.98 -11.69
N LEU A 182 -23.37 20.72 -10.64
CA LEU A 182 -24.22 21.00 -9.49
C LEU A 182 -25.46 21.84 -9.83
N LYS A 183 -25.34 22.71 -10.85
CA LYS A 183 -26.47 23.49 -11.39
C LYS A 183 -27.39 22.65 -12.29
N GLY A 184 -26.82 21.73 -13.06
CA GLY A 184 -27.54 20.96 -14.09
C GLY A 184 -28.08 19.60 -13.64
N THR A 185 -27.57 19.03 -12.56
CA THR A 185 -27.93 17.68 -12.11
C THR A 185 -28.09 17.61 -10.59
N ARG A 186 -28.64 16.49 -10.09
CA ARG A 186 -28.64 16.14 -8.67
C ARG A 186 -27.68 14.99 -8.35
N GLU A 187 -26.64 14.81 -9.16
CA GLU A 187 -25.67 13.75 -8.98
C GLU A 187 -24.92 13.87 -7.65
N LYS A 188 -24.69 12.73 -6.98
CA LYS A 188 -23.68 12.56 -5.93
C LYS A 188 -22.34 12.31 -6.57
N ILE A 189 -21.35 13.12 -6.24
CA ILE A 189 -20.07 13.21 -6.91
C ILE A 189 -18.95 12.92 -5.89
N LEU A 190 -18.11 11.95 -6.21
CA LEU A 190 -16.87 11.67 -5.46
C LEU A 190 -15.68 12.15 -6.30
N VAL A 191 -14.91 13.09 -5.76
CA VAL A 191 -13.72 13.63 -6.40
C VAL A 191 -12.49 12.95 -5.81
N PHE A 192 -11.68 12.32 -6.64
CA PHE A 192 -10.40 11.75 -6.21
C PHE A 192 -9.25 12.66 -6.57
N SER A 193 -8.39 12.91 -5.57
CA SER A 193 -7.08 13.51 -5.74
C SER A 193 -6.01 12.52 -5.31
N TYR A 194 -4.84 12.61 -5.93
CA TYR A 194 -3.69 11.81 -5.56
C TYR A 194 -3.03 12.30 -4.28
N SER A 195 -2.94 13.62 -4.10
CA SER A 195 -2.31 14.22 -2.94
C SER A 195 -3.31 14.87 -1.98
N ARG A 196 -2.94 14.87 -0.68
CA ARG A 196 -3.70 15.57 0.35
C ARG A 196 -3.72 17.08 0.07
N SER A 197 -2.59 17.65 -0.38
CA SER A 197 -2.47 19.07 -0.73
C SER A 197 -3.44 19.48 -1.82
N LYS A 198 -3.51 18.74 -2.92
CA LYS A 198 -4.44 19.05 -4.00
C LYS A 198 -5.90 18.84 -3.62
N ALA A 199 -6.20 17.88 -2.73
CA ALA A 199 -7.55 17.73 -2.20
C ALA A 199 -7.98 18.97 -1.39
N GLU A 200 -7.08 19.48 -0.53
CA GLU A 200 -7.31 20.70 0.25
C GLU A 200 -7.39 21.95 -0.64
N GLU A 201 -6.51 22.05 -1.64
CA GLU A 201 -6.51 23.15 -2.64
C GLU A 201 -7.83 23.21 -3.40
N PHE A 202 -8.30 22.05 -3.89
CA PHE A 202 -9.58 21.97 -4.60
C PHE A 202 -10.74 22.44 -3.74
N ALA A 203 -10.80 22.01 -2.47
CA ALA A 203 -11.82 22.44 -1.54
C ALA A 203 -11.73 23.95 -1.22
N ALA A 204 -10.50 24.48 -1.07
CA ALA A 204 -10.24 25.90 -0.83
C ALA A 204 -10.69 26.80 -1.99
N ILE A 205 -10.49 26.36 -3.24
CA ILE A 205 -10.95 27.07 -4.45
C ILE A 205 -12.47 27.00 -4.59
N ALA A 206 -13.10 25.88 -4.22
CA ALA A 206 -14.54 25.69 -4.30
C ALA A 206 -15.33 26.50 -3.25
N SER A 207 -14.76 26.68 -2.06
CA SER A 207 -15.43 27.33 -0.91
C SER A 207 -15.89 28.78 -1.19
N PRO A 208 -15.09 29.70 -1.75
CA PRO A 208 -15.51 31.06 -2.07
C PRO A 208 -16.65 31.13 -3.11
N LEU A 209 -16.82 30.07 -3.90
CA LEU A 209 -17.89 29.94 -4.90
C LEU A 209 -19.20 29.40 -4.31
N GLY A 210 -19.25 29.22 -2.99
CA GLY A 210 -20.41 28.72 -2.27
C GLY A 210 -20.60 27.20 -2.37
N ILE A 211 -19.59 26.45 -2.80
CA ILE A 211 -19.63 24.99 -2.88
C ILE A 211 -19.01 24.40 -1.61
N ASN A 212 -19.82 23.68 -0.82
CA ASN A 212 -19.31 22.93 0.32
C ASN A 212 -18.71 21.59 -0.17
N VAL A 213 -17.38 21.48 -0.13
CA VAL A 213 -16.62 20.26 -0.52
C VAL A 213 -15.81 19.79 0.69
N PRO A 214 -16.37 18.92 1.56
CA PRO A 214 -15.61 18.32 2.63
C PRO A 214 -14.43 17.49 2.09
N VAL A 215 -13.30 17.52 2.83
CA VAL A 215 -12.07 16.82 2.46
C VAL A 215 -11.92 15.56 3.29
N HIS A 216 -11.65 14.43 2.64
CA HIS A 216 -11.50 13.12 3.28
C HIS A 216 -10.14 12.49 2.97
N HIS A 217 -9.18 12.63 3.87
CA HIS A 217 -7.86 11.98 3.79
C HIS A 217 -7.33 11.58 5.18
N SER A 218 -6.25 10.81 5.22
CA SER A 218 -5.72 10.24 6.47
C SER A 218 -5.32 11.27 7.54
N SER A 219 -5.00 12.50 7.16
CA SER A 219 -4.64 13.58 8.10
C SER A 219 -5.84 14.29 8.73
N VAL A 220 -7.05 14.11 8.20
CA VAL A 220 -8.30 14.55 8.84
C VAL A 220 -8.63 13.61 9.99
N SER A 221 -9.09 14.13 11.14
CA SER A 221 -9.40 13.31 12.31
C SER A 221 -10.43 12.22 12.02
N LYS A 222 -10.37 11.12 12.78
CA LYS A 222 -11.29 10.00 12.61
C LYS A 222 -12.75 10.42 12.83
N SER A 223 -13.00 11.27 13.82
CA SER A 223 -14.35 11.77 14.12
C SER A 223 -14.90 12.59 12.96
N GLN A 224 -14.10 13.48 12.38
CA GLN A 224 -14.52 14.28 11.23
C GLN A 224 -14.73 13.42 9.97
N ARG A 225 -13.84 12.46 9.69
CA ARG A 225 -14.01 11.53 8.57
C ARG A 225 -15.31 10.73 8.69
N GLY A 226 -15.59 10.18 9.88
CA GLY A 226 -16.84 9.46 10.13
C GLY A 226 -18.09 10.32 9.94
N ARG A 227 -18.05 11.60 10.38
CA ARG A 227 -19.16 12.55 10.12
C ARG A 227 -19.33 12.82 8.62
N ILE A 228 -18.24 13.02 7.88
CA ILE A 228 -18.29 13.24 6.42
C ILE A 228 -18.88 12.00 5.72
N GLU A 229 -18.45 10.79 6.10
CA GLU A 229 -18.97 9.54 5.54
C GLU A 229 -20.50 9.40 5.79
N GLU A 230 -20.93 9.65 7.02
CA GLU A 230 -22.35 9.58 7.41
C GLU A 230 -23.20 10.67 6.73
N ASP A 231 -22.73 11.93 6.74
CA ASP A 231 -23.39 13.04 6.07
C ASP A 231 -23.48 12.81 4.57
N PHE A 232 -22.37 12.36 3.94
CA PHE A 232 -22.38 12.09 2.51
C PHE A 232 -23.32 10.93 2.14
N LYS A 233 -23.51 9.96 3.03
CA LYS A 233 -24.45 8.86 2.83
C LYS A 233 -25.90 9.31 2.97
N ASN A 234 -26.22 10.08 4.01
CA ASN A 234 -27.58 10.31 4.48
C ASN A 234 -28.14 11.70 4.12
N ASN A 235 -27.29 12.71 3.95
CA ASN A 235 -27.72 14.08 3.64
C ASN A 235 -27.77 14.31 2.12
N PRO A 236 -28.94 14.55 1.53
CA PRO A 236 -29.09 14.78 0.09
C PRO A 236 -28.49 16.13 -0.37
N ASP A 237 -28.27 17.07 0.55
CA ASP A 237 -27.70 18.38 0.22
C ASP A 237 -26.16 18.34 0.14
N LEU A 238 -25.51 17.39 0.81
CA LEU A 238 -24.09 17.13 0.65
C LEU A 238 -23.86 16.24 -0.58
N ARG A 239 -23.58 16.86 -1.73
CA ARG A 239 -23.47 16.17 -3.02
C ARG A 239 -22.06 15.92 -3.49
N VAL A 240 -21.07 16.53 -2.87
CA VAL A 240 -19.66 16.42 -3.29
C VAL A 240 -18.78 16.15 -2.08
N VAL A 241 -17.84 15.22 -2.24
CA VAL A 241 -16.72 15.00 -1.29
C VAL A 241 -15.45 14.85 -2.12
N VAL A 242 -14.36 15.48 -1.69
CA VAL A 242 -13.03 15.23 -2.26
C VAL A 242 -12.23 14.31 -1.34
N ALA A 243 -11.62 13.28 -1.91
CA ALA A 243 -10.90 12.27 -1.14
C ALA A 243 -9.58 11.86 -1.82
N THR A 244 -8.66 11.36 -1.00
CA THR A 244 -7.51 10.59 -1.47
C THR A 244 -7.83 9.08 -1.47
N SER A 245 -6.84 8.21 -1.42
CA SER A 245 -7.03 6.74 -1.35
C SER A 245 -7.92 6.25 -0.18
N THR A 246 -8.23 7.09 0.79
CA THR A 246 -9.03 6.70 1.96
C THR A 246 -10.46 6.26 1.64
N LEU A 247 -11.05 6.75 0.54
CA LEU A 247 -12.36 6.30 0.03
C LEU A 247 -12.24 5.34 -1.17
N GLU A 248 -11.04 4.85 -1.48
CA GLU A 248 -10.80 3.85 -2.52
C GLU A 248 -11.32 2.47 -2.07
N MET A 249 -11.09 2.10 -0.81
CA MET A 249 -11.47 0.80 -0.25
C MET A 249 -12.87 0.81 0.38
N GLY A 250 -13.54 -0.31 0.34
CA GLY A 250 -14.84 -0.84 0.79
C GLY A 250 -15.76 -0.07 1.73
N ILE A 251 -15.50 1.18 2.13
CA ILE A 251 -16.37 1.97 3.01
C ILE A 251 -17.70 2.24 2.31
N ASP A 252 -18.80 2.02 3.03
CA ASP A 252 -20.15 2.30 2.53
C ASP A 252 -20.52 3.79 2.67
N ILE A 253 -20.24 4.53 1.61
CA ILE A 253 -20.57 5.96 1.47
C ILE A 253 -21.86 6.22 0.67
N GLY A 254 -22.67 5.16 0.47
CA GLY A 254 -23.88 5.22 -0.32
C GLY A 254 -23.66 5.15 -1.84
N ASP A 255 -24.70 5.45 -2.60
CA ASP A 255 -24.65 5.41 -4.05
C ASP A 255 -24.01 6.67 -4.62
N ILE A 256 -22.96 6.49 -5.40
CA ILE A 256 -22.26 7.55 -6.11
C ILE A 256 -22.68 7.51 -7.58
N ASP A 257 -23.09 8.67 -8.12
CA ASP A 257 -23.48 8.78 -9.52
C ASP A 257 -22.28 9.00 -10.44
N ARG A 258 -21.28 9.81 -10.00
CA ARG A 258 -20.11 10.17 -10.79
C ARG A 258 -18.85 10.17 -9.95
N VAL A 259 -17.77 9.71 -10.55
CA VAL A 259 -16.40 9.86 -10.02
C VAL A 259 -15.63 10.85 -10.88
N ILE A 260 -14.94 11.79 -10.24
CA ILE A 260 -14.05 12.75 -10.89
C ILE A 260 -12.62 12.47 -10.44
N PHE A 261 -11.68 12.36 -11.38
CA PHE A 261 -10.26 12.27 -11.12
C PHE A 261 -9.61 13.62 -11.42
N LEU A 262 -9.10 14.29 -10.38
CA LEU A 262 -8.24 15.47 -10.53
C LEU A 262 -6.84 15.07 -10.96
N GLU A 263 -6.43 13.85 -10.61
CA GLU A 263 -5.19 13.20 -10.99
C GLU A 263 -5.43 11.69 -11.10
N LEU A 264 -4.83 11.07 -12.11
CA LEU A 264 -4.94 9.63 -12.30
C LEU A 264 -3.99 8.85 -11.37
N PRO A 265 -4.39 7.67 -10.89
CA PRO A 265 -3.49 6.78 -10.18
C PRO A 265 -2.48 6.12 -11.15
N SER A 266 -1.35 5.70 -10.59
CA SER A 266 -0.28 5.00 -11.32
C SER A 266 -0.52 3.50 -11.49
N SER A 267 -1.79 3.05 -11.44
CA SER A 267 -2.18 1.66 -11.68
C SER A 267 -3.62 1.56 -12.18
N ALA A 268 -3.89 0.60 -13.07
CA ALA A 268 -5.23 0.31 -13.56
C ALA A 268 -6.10 -0.32 -12.47
N ALA A 269 -5.53 -1.09 -11.56
CA ALA A 269 -6.25 -1.67 -10.42
C ALA A 269 -6.83 -0.59 -9.51
N SER A 270 -6.04 0.42 -9.10
CA SER A 270 -6.49 1.56 -8.31
C SER A 270 -7.52 2.41 -9.07
N PHE A 271 -7.32 2.64 -10.37
CA PHE A 271 -8.31 3.31 -11.20
C PHE A 271 -9.66 2.60 -11.18
N LEU A 272 -9.68 1.29 -11.39
CA LEU A 272 -10.90 0.47 -11.40
C LEU A 272 -11.61 0.46 -10.04
N GLN A 273 -10.88 0.43 -8.94
CA GLN A 273 -11.44 0.47 -7.59
C GLN A 273 -12.14 1.79 -7.31
N ARG A 274 -11.50 2.92 -7.67
CA ARG A 274 -12.08 4.27 -7.54
C ARG A 274 -13.25 4.47 -8.48
N ALA A 275 -13.11 4.13 -9.75
CA ALA A 275 -14.17 4.20 -10.75
C ALA A 275 -15.39 3.33 -10.37
N GLY A 276 -15.15 2.16 -9.77
CA GLY A 276 -16.16 1.24 -9.28
C GLY A 276 -16.96 1.76 -8.07
N ARG A 277 -16.65 2.96 -7.55
CA ARG A 277 -17.51 3.63 -6.57
C ARG A 277 -18.79 4.16 -7.21
N SER A 278 -18.78 4.51 -8.50
CA SER A 278 -19.97 4.88 -9.26
C SER A 278 -20.61 3.68 -9.98
N GLY A 279 -21.90 3.78 -10.29
CA GLY A 279 -22.61 2.83 -11.15
C GLY A 279 -22.98 1.48 -10.53
N ARG A 280 -22.81 1.27 -9.22
CA ARG A 280 -23.09 -0.02 -8.55
C ARG A 280 -24.53 -0.51 -8.75
N LYS A 281 -25.53 0.39 -8.68
CA LYS A 281 -26.94 0.04 -8.89
C LYS A 281 -27.40 0.18 -10.33
N LYS A 282 -26.81 1.12 -11.09
CA LYS A 282 -27.28 1.48 -12.43
C LYS A 282 -26.58 0.68 -13.55
N GLY A 283 -25.54 -0.10 -13.23
CA GLY A 283 -24.76 -0.87 -14.21
C GLY A 283 -23.90 -0.01 -15.16
N GLN A 284 -23.92 1.33 -14.99
CA GLN A 284 -23.14 2.27 -15.77
C GLN A 284 -22.39 3.24 -14.86
N SER A 285 -21.07 3.25 -14.96
CA SER A 285 -20.18 4.15 -14.22
C SER A 285 -19.92 5.41 -15.04
N LYS A 286 -20.13 6.59 -14.45
CA LYS A 286 -19.77 7.89 -15.03
C LYS A 286 -18.48 8.38 -14.43
N ILE A 287 -17.50 8.65 -15.28
CA ILE A 287 -16.14 9.01 -14.90
C ILE A 287 -15.74 10.29 -15.63
N THR A 288 -15.17 11.25 -14.91
CA THR A 288 -14.56 12.45 -15.50
C THR A 288 -13.09 12.50 -15.09
N ILE A 289 -12.21 12.80 -16.02
CA ILE A 289 -10.76 12.80 -15.84
C ILE A 289 -10.20 14.15 -16.27
N PHE A 290 -9.35 14.76 -15.43
CA PHE A 290 -8.60 15.95 -15.74
C PHE A 290 -7.13 15.61 -15.94
N LEU A 291 -6.54 16.04 -17.04
CA LEU A 291 -5.14 15.83 -17.40
C LEU A 291 -4.42 17.17 -17.33
N ASN A 292 -3.64 17.39 -16.27
CA ASN A 292 -3.01 18.68 -15.98
C ASN A 292 -1.49 18.68 -16.26
N ASP A 293 -0.90 17.52 -16.61
CA ASP A 293 0.52 17.37 -16.89
C ASP A 293 0.80 16.17 -17.83
N ASN A 294 2.02 16.09 -18.35
CA ASN A 294 2.42 14.99 -19.23
C ASN A 294 2.32 13.62 -18.54
N GLN A 295 2.54 13.54 -17.22
CA GLN A 295 2.46 12.29 -16.48
C GLN A 295 1.05 11.72 -16.47
N SER A 296 0.04 12.58 -16.37
CA SER A 296 -1.37 12.19 -16.43
C SER A 296 -1.74 11.57 -17.78
N PHE A 297 -1.17 12.07 -18.89
CA PHE A 297 -1.36 11.45 -20.21
C PHE A 297 -0.74 10.06 -20.30
N TYR A 298 0.48 9.87 -19.81
CA TYR A 298 1.08 8.54 -19.76
C TYR A 298 0.24 7.56 -18.94
N TYR A 299 -0.26 8.00 -17.79
CA TYR A 299 -1.10 7.14 -16.94
C TYR A 299 -2.43 6.80 -17.62
N LEU A 300 -3.04 7.77 -18.33
CA LEU A 300 -4.24 7.50 -19.13
C LEU A 300 -3.98 6.42 -20.19
N LEU A 301 -2.87 6.51 -20.93
CA LEU A 301 -2.48 5.51 -21.93
C LEU A 301 -2.35 4.11 -21.30
N GLY A 302 -1.63 3.99 -20.18
CA GLY A 302 -1.47 2.71 -19.49
C GLY A 302 -2.79 2.13 -18.99
N ILE A 303 -3.67 2.98 -18.44
CA ILE A 303 -5.01 2.58 -17.97
C ILE A 303 -5.85 2.10 -19.16
N LEU A 304 -5.93 2.87 -20.25
CA LEU A 304 -6.72 2.50 -21.43
C LEU A 304 -6.24 1.17 -22.03
N LYS A 305 -4.91 0.97 -22.14
CA LYS A 305 -4.33 -0.29 -22.64
C LYS A 305 -4.73 -1.48 -21.76
N LYS A 306 -4.64 -1.35 -20.44
CA LYS A 306 -5.06 -2.39 -19.50
C LYS A 306 -6.55 -2.68 -19.57
N LEU A 307 -7.38 -1.65 -19.76
CA LEU A 307 -8.83 -1.81 -19.91
C LEU A 307 -9.19 -2.53 -21.20
N ASP A 308 -8.52 -2.21 -22.32
CA ASP A 308 -8.74 -2.88 -23.61
C ASP A 308 -8.35 -4.36 -23.56
N GLU A 309 -7.23 -4.66 -22.91
CA GLU A 309 -6.76 -6.02 -22.68
C GLU A 309 -7.59 -6.77 -21.63
N ASN A 310 -8.47 -6.08 -20.93
CA ASN A 310 -9.23 -6.59 -19.79
C ASN A 310 -8.32 -7.22 -18.71
N THR A 311 -7.18 -6.56 -18.45
CA THR A 311 -6.16 -6.96 -17.48
C THR A 311 -5.91 -5.88 -16.44
N VAL A 312 -5.23 -6.23 -15.35
CA VAL A 312 -4.64 -5.32 -14.37
C VAL A 312 -3.24 -5.78 -14.03
N GLU A 313 -2.52 -4.99 -13.25
CA GLU A 313 -1.17 -5.32 -12.82
C GLU A 313 -1.14 -6.64 -12.04
N PRO A 314 -0.15 -7.53 -12.28
CA PRO A 314 0.07 -8.71 -11.45
C PRO A 314 0.55 -8.28 -10.06
N VAL A 315 0.25 -9.08 -9.05
CA VAL A 315 0.77 -8.89 -7.69
C VAL A 315 2.01 -9.74 -7.47
N GLU A 316 3.01 -9.17 -6.79
CA GLU A 316 4.29 -9.80 -6.49
C GLU A 316 4.54 -9.83 -4.98
N PRO A 317 4.05 -10.87 -4.27
CA PRO A 317 4.25 -10.98 -2.85
C PRO A 317 5.70 -11.28 -2.49
N ILE A 318 6.17 -10.74 -1.35
CA ILE A 318 7.50 -10.99 -0.80
C ILE A 318 7.65 -12.48 -0.47
N ASP A 319 8.70 -13.13 -1.02
CA ASP A 319 8.95 -14.58 -0.85
C ASP A 319 10.25 -14.92 -0.08
N PHE A 320 10.98 -13.88 0.37
CA PHE A 320 12.16 -13.99 1.22
C PHE A 320 12.16 -12.87 2.25
N TYR A 321 11.85 -13.15 3.52
CA TYR A 321 11.70 -12.15 4.57
C TYR A 321 12.26 -12.68 5.91
N PRO A 322 13.59 -12.84 6.03
CA PRO A 322 14.22 -13.48 7.19
C PRO A 322 14.00 -12.70 8.49
N GLN A 323 14.00 -11.37 8.48
CA GLN A 323 13.76 -10.55 9.66
C GLN A 323 12.32 -10.66 10.18
N LEU A 324 11.34 -10.90 9.32
CA LEU A 324 9.98 -11.21 9.75
C LEU A 324 9.90 -12.62 10.37
N LEU A 325 10.65 -13.59 9.80
CA LEU A 325 10.75 -14.92 10.43
C LEU A 325 11.34 -14.81 11.84
N ALA A 326 12.41 -14.01 12.02
CA ALA A 326 12.98 -13.74 13.34
C ALA A 326 11.94 -13.20 14.32
N HIS A 327 11.16 -12.20 13.91
CA HIS A 327 10.07 -11.65 14.71
C HIS A 327 9.05 -12.73 15.11
N GLN A 328 8.67 -13.61 14.19
CA GLN A 328 7.74 -14.71 14.47
C GLN A 328 8.34 -15.74 15.43
N LEU A 329 9.64 -16.04 15.34
CA LEU A 329 10.34 -16.93 16.26
C LEU A 329 10.39 -16.34 17.68
N ILE A 330 10.69 -15.06 17.81
CA ILE A 330 10.67 -14.33 19.09
C ILE A 330 9.27 -14.44 19.73
N GLY A 331 8.23 -14.08 19.00
CA GLY A 331 6.85 -14.14 19.50
C GLY A 331 6.42 -15.55 19.90
N LEU A 332 6.80 -16.56 19.12
CA LEU A 332 6.45 -17.95 19.36
C LEU A 332 7.20 -18.54 20.59
N SER A 333 8.50 -18.21 20.75
CA SER A 333 9.30 -18.64 21.90
C SER A 333 8.74 -18.09 23.22
N TYR A 334 8.34 -16.83 23.21
CA TYR A 334 7.73 -16.18 24.39
C TYR A 334 6.40 -16.81 24.78
N TRP A 335 5.53 -17.08 23.79
CA TRP A 335 4.22 -17.64 24.06
C TRP A 335 4.25 -19.12 24.49
N ARG A 336 5.06 -19.96 23.80
CA ARG A 336 5.15 -21.41 24.08
C ARG A 336 6.15 -21.79 25.16
N GLY A 337 7.00 -20.85 25.55
CA GLY A 337 8.13 -21.12 26.45
C GLY A 337 9.32 -21.81 25.78
N SER A 338 9.15 -22.48 24.64
CA SER A 338 10.26 -23.05 23.84
C SER A 338 9.86 -23.28 22.40
N LEU A 339 10.86 -23.19 21.49
CA LEU A 339 10.70 -23.55 20.08
C LEU A 339 11.00 -25.03 19.87
N ASN A 340 10.25 -25.68 19.00
CA ASN A 340 10.51 -27.04 18.54
C ASN A 340 10.67 -27.09 17.00
N ALA A 341 11.29 -28.17 16.49
CA ALA A 341 11.55 -28.32 15.07
C ALA A 341 10.26 -28.31 14.22
N GLY A 342 9.16 -28.86 14.72
CA GLY A 342 7.88 -28.91 14.02
C GLY A 342 7.26 -27.51 13.82
N ASP A 343 7.40 -26.62 14.80
CA ASP A 343 6.93 -25.23 14.71
C ASP A 343 7.67 -24.48 13.60
N LEU A 344 8.96 -24.74 13.46
CA LEU A 344 9.82 -24.14 12.44
C LEU A 344 9.44 -24.60 11.04
N ASP A 345 9.21 -25.90 10.87
CA ASP A 345 8.79 -26.46 9.58
C ASP A 345 7.42 -25.93 9.16
N PHE A 346 6.57 -25.64 10.11
CA PHE A 346 5.28 -25.02 9.85
C PHE A 346 5.42 -23.56 9.39
N LEU A 347 6.16 -22.75 10.13
CA LEU A 347 6.37 -21.35 9.79
C LEU A 347 7.01 -21.18 8.39
N LYS A 348 7.96 -22.05 8.03
CA LYS A 348 8.61 -22.04 6.71
C LYS A 348 7.65 -22.29 5.54
N ARG A 349 6.47 -22.83 5.78
CA ARG A 349 5.45 -23.01 4.74
C ARG A 349 4.72 -21.71 4.40
N ALA A 350 4.79 -20.69 5.26
CA ALA A 350 4.31 -19.35 4.91
C ALA A 350 5.11 -18.80 3.72
N PHE A 351 4.41 -18.20 2.77
CA PHE A 351 4.99 -17.71 1.53
C PHE A 351 6.22 -16.80 1.71
N PRO A 352 6.25 -15.85 2.69
CA PRO A 352 7.39 -14.96 2.91
C PRO A 352 8.67 -15.70 3.31
N PHE A 353 8.58 -16.94 3.75
CA PHE A 353 9.71 -17.74 4.23
C PHE A 353 10.10 -18.88 3.27
N ALA A 354 9.41 -19.00 2.13
CA ALA A 354 9.58 -20.11 1.20
C ALA A 354 11.02 -20.27 0.68
N ARG A 355 11.76 -19.16 0.60
CA ARG A 355 13.16 -19.14 0.16
C ARG A 355 14.20 -19.05 1.27
N VAL A 356 13.77 -19.09 2.55
CA VAL A 356 14.69 -19.13 3.68
C VAL A 356 15.25 -20.55 3.84
N GLY A 357 16.48 -20.78 3.38
CA GLY A 357 17.17 -22.06 3.45
C GLY A 357 17.66 -22.40 4.87
N ARG A 358 18.29 -23.57 5.03
CA ARG A 358 18.82 -24.02 6.31
C ARG A 358 19.93 -23.11 6.84
N ASP A 359 20.84 -22.65 5.95
CA ASP A 359 21.95 -21.77 6.32
C ASP A 359 21.44 -20.40 6.76
N HIS A 360 20.49 -19.81 6.02
CA HIS A 360 19.83 -18.55 6.43
C HIS A 360 19.18 -18.68 7.79
N PHE A 361 18.48 -19.79 8.03
CA PHE A 361 17.83 -20.06 9.30
C PHE A 361 18.83 -20.17 10.46
N LYS A 362 19.96 -20.89 10.23
CA LYS A 362 21.02 -21.00 11.22
C LYS A 362 21.60 -19.62 11.55
N MET A 363 21.98 -18.84 10.54
CA MET A 363 22.50 -17.48 10.71
C MET A 363 21.52 -16.60 11.49
N LEU A 364 20.22 -16.74 11.22
CA LEU A 364 19.17 -16.00 11.90
C LEU A 364 19.07 -16.37 13.38
N VAL A 365 19.04 -17.67 13.72
CA VAL A 365 18.98 -18.15 15.11
C VAL A 365 20.24 -17.77 15.86
N ASP A 366 21.43 -17.94 15.27
CA ASP A 366 22.72 -17.55 15.87
C ASP A 366 22.72 -16.05 16.21
N HIS A 367 22.22 -15.18 15.31
CA HIS A 367 22.08 -13.75 15.54
C HIS A 367 21.09 -13.44 16.69
N LEU A 368 19.95 -14.12 16.75
CA LEU A 368 18.98 -13.92 17.81
C LEU A 368 19.50 -14.37 19.18
N ILE A 369 20.36 -15.39 19.22
CA ILE A 369 21.03 -15.82 20.44
C ILE A 369 22.10 -14.79 20.85
N GLU A 370 22.93 -14.32 19.91
CA GLU A 370 23.94 -13.29 20.16
C GLU A 370 23.32 -11.98 20.71
N ARG A 371 22.13 -11.63 20.25
CA ARG A 371 21.37 -10.44 20.68
C ARG A 371 20.47 -10.70 21.90
N GLU A 372 20.58 -11.87 22.54
CA GLU A 372 19.80 -12.27 23.70
C GLU A 372 18.27 -12.29 23.50
N PHE A 373 17.80 -12.33 22.26
CA PHE A 373 16.37 -12.57 21.99
C PHE A 373 15.99 -14.03 22.25
N LEU A 374 16.88 -14.93 21.94
CA LEU A 374 16.74 -16.37 22.18
C LEU A 374 17.92 -16.88 23.02
N VAL A 375 17.71 -17.95 23.77
CA VAL A 375 18.75 -18.62 24.57
C VAL A 375 18.58 -20.12 24.43
N GLU A 376 19.70 -20.85 24.30
CA GLU A 376 19.70 -22.30 24.38
C GLU A 376 19.83 -22.77 25.84
N ARG A 377 18.83 -23.52 26.31
CA ARG A 377 18.81 -24.14 27.65
C ARG A 377 18.38 -25.59 27.51
N ASP A 378 19.15 -26.53 28.06
CA ASP A 378 18.86 -27.98 28.08
C ASP A 378 18.52 -28.54 26.68
N GLY A 379 19.23 -28.08 25.64
CA GLY A 379 19.00 -28.46 24.25
C GLY A 379 17.69 -27.93 23.63
N ARG A 380 17.08 -26.92 24.24
CA ARG A 380 15.89 -26.24 23.74
C ARG A 380 16.17 -24.74 23.54
N ILE A 381 15.56 -24.17 22.52
CA ILE A 381 15.60 -22.72 22.29
C ILE A 381 14.40 -22.08 23.00
N VAL A 382 14.66 -21.17 23.93
CA VAL A 382 13.69 -20.46 24.74
C VAL A 382 13.83 -18.94 24.56
N SER A 383 12.88 -18.14 25.07
CA SER A 383 13.01 -16.68 25.08
C SER A 383 14.19 -16.24 25.94
N GLY A 384 14.91 -15.21 25.45
CA GLY A 384 16.02 -14.57 26.14
C GLY A 384 15.62 -13.27 26.84
N ALA A 385 16.59 -12.63 27.50
CA ALA A 385 16.38 -11.40 28.31
C ALA A 385 15.83 -10.25 27.46
N SER A 386 16.34 -10.05 26.24
CA SER A 386 15.86 -9.01 25.34
C SER A 386 14.40 -9.23 24.91
N THR A 387 13.96 -10.47 24.74
CA THR A 387 12.55 -10.80 24.46
C THR A 387 11.67 -10.48 25.66
N ASP A 388 12.09 -10.84 26.87
CA ASP A 388 11.33 -10.57 28.09
C ASP A 388 11.22 -9.07 28.37
N GLU A 389 12.25 -8.29 28.06
CA GLU A 389 12.22 -6.82 28.14
C GLU A 389 11.20 -6.22 27.16
N ILE A 390 11.22 -6.65 25.89
CA ILE A 390 10.33 -6.11 24.85
C ILE A 390 8.88 -6.51 25.09
N LEU A 391 8.62 -7.78 25.38
CA LEU A 391 7.26 -8.30 25.50
C LEU A 391 6.68 -8.18 26.91
N GLY A 392 7.53 -8.07 27.93
CA GLY A 392 7.13 -7.86 29.32
C GLY A 392 6.69 -6.42 29.64
N ASN A 393 7.20 -5.41 28.93
CA ASN A 393 6.88 -4.00 29.11
C ASN A 393 5.79 -3.53 28.15
N GLY A 394 4.68 -3.00 28.66
CA GLY A 394 3.50 -2.66 27.88
C GLY A 394 3.75 -1.70 26.69
N ARG A 395 4.73 -0.76 26.79
CA ARG A 395 5.07 0.19 25.71
C ARG A 395 5.90 -0.50 24.61
N SER A 396 6.93 -1.25 24.99
CA SER A 396 7.79 -2.02 24.07
C SER A 396 7.01 -3.13 23.37
N LYS A 397 6.03 -3.75 24.05
CA LYS A 397 5.14 -4.74 23.44
C LYS A 397 4.31 -4.17 22.29
N MET A 398 3.82 -2.94 22.41
CA MET A 398 3.10 -2.29 21.31
C MET A 398 4.00 -2.05 20.08
N ASP A 399 5.27 -1.67 20.31
CA ASP A 399 6.24 -1.50 19.23
C ASP A 399 6.60 -2.81 18.53
N PHE A 400 6.64 -3.91 19.27
CA PHE A 400 6.84 -5.25 18.70
C PHE A 400 5.64 -5.71 17.86
N VAL A 401 4.41 -5.44 18.30
CA VAL A 401 3.18 -5.85 17.60
C VAL A 401 2.92 -4.97 16.36
N VAL A 402 3.22 -3.66 16.46
CA VAL A 402 3.00 -2.68 15.38
C VAL A 402 4.29 -2.53 14.58
N LEU A 403 4.50 -3.38 13.59
CA LEU A 403 5.71 -3.43 12.76
C LEU A 403 5.87 -2.22 11.84
N PHE A 404 4.76 -1.51 11.54
CA PHE A 404 4.74 -0.42 10.55
C PHE A 404 4.48 0.90 11.28
N PRO A 405 5.50 1.77 11.43
CA PRO A 405 5.34 3.06 12.07
C PRO A 405 4.42 3.95 11.22
N GLY A 406 3.46 4.59 11.88
CA GLY A 406 2.78 5.75 11.30
C GLY A 406 3.79 6.89 11.07
N SER A 407 3.49 7.80 10.13
CA SER A 407 4.28 9.00 9.90
C SER A 407 4.45 9.81 11.20
N LEU A 408 5.62 10.48 11.35
CA LEU A 408 5.85 11.44 12.42
C LEU A 408 4.95 12.65 12.19
N GLU A 409 3.76 12.66 12.79
CA GLU A 409 2.78 13.73 12.64
C GLU A 409 2.45 14.33 14.00
N TYR A 410 2.13 15.63 14.00
CA TYR A 410 1.60 16.35 15.17
C TYR A 410 0.07 16.32 15.13
N SER A 411 -0.57 16.02 16.27
CA SER A 411 -2.02 16.13 16.39
C SER A 411 -2.44 17.60 16.44
N VAL A 412 -3.40 17.98 15.61
CA VAL A 412 -3.96 19.34 15.57
C VAL A 412 -5.22 19.39 16.42
N VAL A 413 -5.23 20.27 17.42
CA VAL A 413 -6.31 20.39 18.40
C VAL A 413 -6.98 21.76 18.32
N LEU A 414 -8.29 21.77 18.08
CA LEU A 414 -9.17 22.95 18.10
C LEU A 414 -10.12 22.86 19.28
N SER A 415 -10.04 23.79 20.21
CA SER A 415 -10.93 23.85 21.39
C SER A 415 -10.99 22.53 22.18
N GLY A 416 -9.87 21.79 22.26
CA GLY A 416 -9.77 20.53 22.98
C GLY A 416 -10.15 19.27 22.17
N GLU A 417 -10.63 19.42 20.94
CA GLU A 417 -10.95 18.30 20.03
C GLU A 417 -9.86 18.12 18.96
N GLU A 418 -9.38 16.88 18.73
CA GLU A 418 -8.45 16.58 17.64
C GLU A 418 -9.17 16.69 16.30
N ILE A 419 -8.75 17.65 15.47
CA ILE A 419 -9.31 17.86 14.13
C ILE A 419 -8.51 17.18 13.03
N GLY A 420 -7.26 16.76 13.30
CA GLY A 420 -6.43 16.06 12.33
C GLY A 420 -4.97 16.03 12.72
N LYS A 421 -4.10 15.77 11.73
CA LYS A 421 -2.65 15.65 11.90
C LYS A 421 -1.89 16.39 10.82
N ILE A 422 -0.73 16.94 11.15
CA ILE A 422 0.16 17.63 10.22
C ILE A 422 1.60 17.17 10.37
N HIS A 423 2.39 17.27 9.30
CA HIS A 423 3.80 16.93 9.32
C HIS A 423 4.64 18.07 9.97
N PRO A 424 5.72 17.77 10.73
CA PRO A 424 6.57 18.78 11.38
C PRO A 424 7.11 19.87 10.44
N LEU A 425 7.37 19.54 9.19
CA LEU A 425 7.86 20.51 8.18
C LEU A 425 6.92 21.71 7.94
N ILE A 426 5.63 21.58 8.25
CA ILE A 426 4.69 22.71 8.18
C ILE A 426 5.02 23.75 9.27
N LEU A 427 5.59 23.29 10.37
CA LEU A 427 5.94 24.08 11.54
C LEU A 427 7.36 24.67 11.46
N SER A 428 8.25 24.11 10.63
CA SER A 428 9.67 24.52 10.54
C SER A 428 9.91 25.85 9.83
N GLY A 429 8.91 26.45 9.19
CA GLY A 429 8.98 27.82 8.63
C GLY A 429 8.75 28.92 9.66
N GLN A 430 8.65 28.62 10.95
CA GLN A 430 8.28 29.55 12.02
C GLN A 430 9.47 30.22 12.74
N GLU A 431 10.70 29.70 12.55
CA GLU A 431 11.88 30.21 13.27
C GLU A 431 12.39 31.57 12.76
N ASP A 432 11.99 32.00 11.56
CA ASP A 432 12.45 33.27 10.95
C ASP A 432 11.49 34.47 11.06
N GLY A 433 10.57 34.48 12.00
CA GLY A 433 9.88 35.69 12.51
C GLY A 433 8.96 36.48 11.54
N GLY A 434 8.59 35.95 10.36
CA GLY A 434 7.84 36.72 9.35
C GLY A 434 6.78 35.99 8.54
N GLY A 435 6.45 34.75 8.88
CA GLY A 435 5.48 33.94 8.12
C GLY A 435 4.10 33.90 8.76
N ASP A 436 3.06 33.90 7.92
CA ASP A 436 1.67 33.66 8.33
C ASP A 436 1.56 32.26 8.95
N ASN A 437 1.31 32.18 10.27
CA ASN A 437 1.24 30.94 11.05
C ASN A 437 -0.06 30.14 10.77
N SER A 438 -0.63 30.31 9.58
CA SER A 438 -1.88 29.68 9.20
C SER A 438 -1.68 28.54 8.19
N PHE A 439 -2.52 27.51 8.29
CA PHE A 439 -2.57 26.39 7.35
C PHE A 439 -4.01 25.91 7.10
N ILE A 440 -4.19 25.17 6.02
CA ILE A 440 -5.50 24.59 5.63
C ILE A 440 -5.51 23.12 6.03
N LEU A 441 -6.57 22.66 6.70
CA LEU A 441 -6.80 21.25 7.05
C LEU A 441 -8.29 20.94 7.03
N GLY A 442 -8.69 19.88 6.32
CA GLY A 442 -10.11 19.52 6.16
C GLY A 442 -10.92 20.58 5.40
N GLY A 443 -10.30 21.31 4.47
CA GLY A 443 -10.92 22.41 3.71
C GLY A 443 -11.13 23.70 4.52
N LYS A 444 -10.56 23.81 5.72
CA LYS A 444 -10.68 24.99 6.62
C LYS A 444 -9.32 25.56 6.98
N SER A 445 -9.27 26.89 7.13
CA SER A 445 -8.07 27.60 7.54
C SER A 445 -7.95 27.67 9.06
N TYR A 446 -6.75 27.42 9.57
CA TYR A 446 -6.43 27.47 10.99
C TYR A 446 -5.15 28.27 11.24
N LEU A 447 -5.14 29.05 12.32
CA LEU A 447 -3.99 29.78 12.81
C LEU A 447 -3.38 29.02 14.00
N VAL A 448 -2.08 28.77 13.96
CA VAL A 448 -1.34 28.14 15.07
C VAL A 448 -1.28 29.07 16.26
N ARG A 449 -1.75 28.62 17.42
CA ARG A 449 -1.70 29.33 18.67
C ARG A 449 -0.51 28.90 19.53
N GLU A 450 -0.28 27.58 19.62
CA GLU A 450 0.72 26.98 20.48
C GLU A 450 1.17 25.61 19.92
N ILE A 451 2.45 25.27 20.10
CA ILE A 451 3.01 23.98 19.71
C ILE A 451 3.62 23.32 20.94
N ASP A 452 3.08 22.18 21.36
CA ASP A 452 3.69 21.29 22.33
C ASP A 452 4.56 20.26 21.59
N GLN A 453 5.89 20.50 21.59
CA GLN A 453 6.84 19.60 20.91
C GLN A 453 6.98 18.24 21.62
N LYS A 454 6.77 18.19 22.95
CA LYS A 454 6.93 16.99 23.76
C LYS A 454 5.77 16.02 23.52
N GLU A 455 4.53 16.52 23.58
CA GLU A 455 3.34 15.74 23.35
C GLU A 455 2.98 15.67 21.85
N ARG A 456 3.69 16.40 20.99
CA ARG A 456 3.44 16.54 19.54
C ARG A 456 2.01 17.00 19.24
N VAL A 457 1.60 18.06 19.88
CA VAL A 457 0.28 18.67 19.73
C VAL A 457 0.43 20.12 19.26
N VAL A 458 -0.41 20.49 18.28
CA VAL A 458 -0.53 21.87 17.79
C VAL A 458 -1.93 22.37 18.13
N HIS A 459 -2.01 23.37 19.00
CA HIS A 459 -3.25 24.06 19.32
C HIS A 459 -3.54 25.15 18.30
N VAL A 460 -4.73 25.15 17.74
CA VAL A 460 -5.14 26.08 16.69
C VAL A 460 -6.44 26.80 17.01
N ILE A 461 -6.65 27.92 16.31
CA ILE A 461 -7.91 28.65 16.28
C ILE A 461 -8.35 28.82 14.82
N PRO A 462 -9.64 29.07 14.52
CA PRO A 462 -10.08 29.39 13.18
C PRO A 462 -9.29 30.57 12.62
N GLY A 463 -8.85 30.46 11.36
CA GLY A 463 -8.07 31.49 10.66
C GLY A 463 -8.66 31.80 9.29
N HIS A 464 -8.04 32.75 8.59
CA HIS A 464 -8.36 33.10 7.20
C HIS A 464 -7.09 32.99 6.36
N GLY A 465 -7.17 32.42 5.15
CA GLY A 465 -6.00 32.13 4.33
C GLY A 465 -5.21 30.95 4.91
N GLY A 466 -3.95 30.85 4.57
CA GLY A 466 -3.03 29.84 5.12
C GLY A 466 -2.34 29.03 4.01
N ARG A 467 -1.18 28.48 4.37
CA ARG A 467 -0.41 27.62 3.48
C ARG A 467 -1.06 26.24 3.36
N LEU A 468 -1.02 25.68 2.17
CA LEU A 468 -1.31 24.25 2.01
C LEU A 468 -0.24 23.44 2.73
N PRO A 469 -0.60 22.47 3.58
CA PRO A 469 0.36 21.62 4.24
C PRO A 469 1.21 20.86 3.20
N GLY A 470 2.53 20.98 3.32
CA GLY A 470 3.44 20.07 2.60
C GLY A 470 3.42 18.70 3.30
N TRP A 471 2.71 17.73 2.77
CA TRP A 471 2.87 16.36 3.20
C TRP A 471 3.95 15.71 2.33
N LEU A 472 4.96 15.13 2.98
CA LEU A 472 5.82 14.13 2.36
C LEU A 472 4.95 12.89 2.13
N GLY A 473 4.23 12.86 1.01
CA GLY A 473 3.48 11.70 0.56
C GLY A 473 4.39 10.87 -0.31
N GLY A 474 4.46 9.56 -0.07
CA GLY A 474 5.13 8.65 -0.98
C GLY A 474 4.49 8.76 -2.36
N SER A 475 5.28 9.03 -3.40
CA SER A 475 4.88 8.78 -4.77
C SER A 475 4.48 7.31 -4.86
N SER A 476 3.32 7.00 -5.44
CA SER A 476 3.00 5.60 -5.70
C SER A 476 4.02 5.06 -6.70
N VAL A 477 4.59 3.93 -6.37
CA VAL A 477 5.55 3.23 -7.22
C VAL A 477 4.84 2.80 -8.50
N VAL A 478 5.37 3.17 -9.65
CA VAL A 478 4.92 2.67 -10.95
C VAL A 478 5.53 1.29 -11.17
N THR A 479 4.68 0.27 -11.26
CA THR A 479 5.15 -1.10 -11.48
C THR A 479 5.68 -1.30 -12.91
N LYS A 480 6.55 -2.29 -13.12
CA LYS A 480 7.06 -2.66 -14.46
C LYS A 480 5.90 -2.98 -15.40
N SER A 481 4.91 -3.74 -14.95
CA SER A 481 3.74 -4.12 -15.75
C SER A 481 2.95 -2.90 -16.23
N PHE A 482 2.77 -1.88 -15.37
CA PHE A 482 2.07 -0.66 -15.77
C PHE A 482 2.92 0.21 -16.71
N ALA A 483 4.22 0.37 -16.43
CA ALA A 483 5.14 1.08 -17.31
C ALA A 483 5.21 0.46 -18.73
N ARG A 484 5.23 -0.87 -18.81
CA ARG A 484 5.15 -1.60 -20.09
C ARG A 484 3.82 -1.41 -20.81
N SER A 485 2.72 -1.29 -20.09
CA SER A 485 1.41 -0.99 -20.68
C SER A 485 1.38 0.42 -21.27
N ILE A 486 2.01 1.40 -20.61
CA ILE A 486 2.19 2.74 -21.16
C ILE A 486 2.98 2.69 -22.46
N MET A 487 4.14 2.01 -22.46
CA MET A 487 4.96 1.85 -23.66
C MET A 487 4.19 1.15 -24.79
N GLY A 488 3.48 0.06 -24.50
CA GLY A 488 2.66 -0.65 -25.46
C GLY A 488 1.53 0.21 -26.04
N ALA A 489 0.93 1.08 -25.22
CA ALA A 489 -0.09 2.02 -25.66
C ALA A 489 0.47 3.15 -26.56
N MET A 490 1.73 3.53 -26.35
CA MET A 490 2.42 4.51 -27.23
C MET A 490 2.74 3.92 -28.61
N ILE A 491 3.00 2.60 -28.68
CA ILE A 491 3.24 1.90 -29.94
C ILE A 491 1.92 1.64 -30.68
N ASP A 492 0.90 1.23 -29.96
CA ASP A 492 -0.41 0.87 -30.47
C ASP A 492 -1.49 1.52 -29.61
N LEU A 493 -1.99 2.67 -30.06
CA LEU A 493 -2.99 3.45 -29.33
C LEU A 493 -4.26 2.60 -29.11
N PRO A 494 -4.70 2.43 -27.86
CA PRO A 494 -5.82 1.57 -27.52
C PRO A 494 -7.14 2.06 -28.12
N GLU A 495 -8.03 1.12 -28.43
CA GLU A 495 -9.40 1.44 -28.83
C GLU A 495 -10.11 2.15 -27.67
N GLN A 496 -10.55 3.38 -27.90
CA GLN A 496 -11.10 4.26 -26.85
C GLN A 496 -12.59 3.99 -26.60
N ARG A 497 -13.00 2.72 -26.48
CA ARG A 497 -14.40 2.33 -26.31
C ARG A 497 -15.02 2.97 -25.06
N GLY A 498 -16.03 3.81 -25.27
CA GLY A 498 -16.74 4.49 -24.17
C GLY A 498 -15.99 5.69 -23.56
N THR A 499 -14.89 6.15 -24.18
CA THR A 499 -14.14 7.32 -23.79
C THR A 499 -14.42 8.47 -24.76
N LEU A 500 -14.87 9.60 -24.24
CA LEU A 500 -14.99 10.86 -25.01
C LEU A 500 -13.71 11.65 -24.81
N LEU A 501 -12.86 11.68 -25.83
CA LEU A 501 -11.67 12.51 -25.89
C LEU A 501 -11.94 13.72 -26.78
N SER A 502 -11.51 14.90 -26.34
CA SER A 502 -11.45 16.07 -27.19
C SER A 502 -10.40 15.87 -28.29
N ASP A 503 -10.51 16.65 -29.35
CA ASP A 503 -9.51 16.66 -30.45
C ASP A 503 -8.13 17.07 -29.92
N GLU A 504 -8.09 18.00 -28.98
CA GLU A 504 -6.87 18.44 -28.28
C GLU A 504 -6.22 17.28 -27.48
N THR A 505 -7.01 16.57 -26.66
CA THR A 505 -6.54 15.39 -25.93
C THR A 505 -5.98 14.33 -26.86
N ARG A 506 -6.68 14.04 -27.96
CA ARG A 506 -6.26 13.06 -28.96
C ARG A 506 -4.93 13.46 -29.60
N LYS A 507 -4.82 14.71 -30.05
CA LYS A 507 -3.60 15.22 -30.64
C LYS A 507 -2.41 15.15 -29.69
N ARG A 508 -2.63 15.47 -28.38
CA ARG A 508 -1.56 15.39 -27.38
C ARG A 508 -1.12 13.96 -27.10
N LEU A 509 -2.06 13.00 -27.08
CA LEU A 509 -1.73 11.58 -26.95
C LEU A 509 -0.91 11.08 -28.15
N GLU A 510 -1.24 11.51 -29.37
CA GLU A 510 -0.48 11.20 -30.58
C GLU A 510 0.94 11.81 -30.53
N GLU A 511 1.08 13.05 -30.09
CA GLU A 511 2.39 13.70 -29.91
C GLU A 511 3.26 12.93 -28.91
N ILE A 512 2.71 12.56 -27.74
CA ILE A 512 3.41 11.79 -26.72
C ILE A 512 3.79 10.40 -27.25
N SER A 513 2.94 9.77 -28.04
CA SER A 513 3.22 8.46 -28.65
C SER A 513 4.40 8.52 -29.64
N CYS A 514 4.65 9.65 -30.26
CA CYS A 514 5.78 9.85 -31.17
C CYS A 514 7.10 10.14 -30.45
N GLU A 515 7.07 10.48 -29.15
CA GLU A 515 8.27 11.02 -28.48
C GLU A 515 9.42 10.02 -28.33
N VAL A 516 9.24 8.70 -28.24
CA VAL A 516 10.37 7.87 -27.82
C VAL A 516 10.51 6.46 -28.41
N VAL A 517 9.48 5.68 -28.71
CA VAL A 517 9.74 4.23 -28.89
C VAL A 517 8.87 3.58 -29.96
N ALA A 518 9.41 3.44 -31.16
CA ALA A 518 8.69 2.79 -32.25
C ALA A 518 8.66 1.24 -32.19
N ASP A 519 9.52 0.59 -31.39
CA ASP A 519 9.77 -0.87 -31.48
C ASP A 519 9.77 -1.64 -30.14
N GLY A 520 9.52 -0.95 -29.02
CA GLY A 520 9.42 -1.59 -27.69
C GLY A 520 10.76 -1.99 -27.05
N ARG A 521 11.92 -1.68 -27.67
CA ARG A 521 13.24 -1.95 -27.11
C ARG A 521 13.70 -0.85 -26.14
N ILE A 522 14.65 -1.18 -25.27
CA ILE A 522 15.38 -0.19 -24.46
C ILE A 522 16.21 0.68 -25.39
N LYS A 523 16.12 2.00 -25.20
CA LYS A 523 16.89 2.96 -26.01
C LYS A 523 17.88 3.73 -25.17
N LEU A 524 19.12 3.83 -25.67
CA LEU A 524 20.15 4.68 -25.11
C LEU A 524 20.30 5.90 -26.02
N ILE A 525 20.01 7.08 -25.47
CA ILE A 525 20.02 8.35 -26.21
C ILE A 525 21.04 9.29 -25.57
N PRO A 526 22.02 9.80 -26.34
CA PRO A 526 22.94 10.81 -25.86
C PRO A 526 22.20 12.15 -25.65
N GLU A 527 22.54 12.84 -24.57
CA GLU A 527 22.06 14.19 -24.26
C GLU A 527 23.23 15.18 -24.18
N LYS A 528 22.92 16.49 -24.10
CA LYS A 528 23.97 17.53 -23.99
C LYS A 528 24.92 17.33 -22.81
N GLU A 529 24.40 16.79 -21.71
CA GLU A 529 25.15 16.56 -20.46
C GLU A 529 24.97 15.11 -19.99
N GLY A 530 25.40 14.13 -20.81
CA GLY A 530 25.36 12.72 -20.43
C GLY A 530 24.52 11.85 -21.34
N ASN A 531 23.86 10.83 -20.78
CA ASN A 531 23.08 9.84 -21.51
C ASN A 531 21.78 9.52 -20.76
N THR A 532 20.72 9.20 -21.50
CA THR A 532 19.46 8.71 -20.94
C THR A 532 19.09 7.35 -21.52
N ILE A 533 18.82 6.38 -20.64
CA ILE A 533 18.38 5.02 -20.97
C ILE A 533 16.86 4.96 -20.76
N PHE A 534 16.09 4.91 -21.84
CA PHE A 534 14.65 4.75 -21.79
C PHE A 534 14.29 3.27 -21.67
N THR A 535 13.93 2.85 -20.48
CA THR A 535 13.65 1.46 -20.13
C THR A 535 12.16 1.14 -20.10
N TYR A 536 11.32 2.07 -19.67
CA TYR A 536 9.90 1.83 -19.30
C TYR A 536 9.73 0.61 -18.39
N ALA A 537 10.66 0.44 -17.45
CA ALA A 537 10.72 -0.73 -16.60
C ALA A 537 10.07 -0.54 -15.21
N GLY A 538 9.53 0.66 -14.93
CA GLY A 538 8.99 1.00 -13.62
C GLY A 538 10.07 1.43 -12.63
N ASP A 539 9.64 1.92 -11.45
CA ASP A 539 10.56 2.53 -10.50
C ASP A 539 11.57 1.55 -9.91
N MET A 540 11.13 0.37 -9.47
CA MET A 540 12.02 -0.60 -8.79
C MET A 540 13.06 -1.21 -9.73
N SER A 541 12.67 -1.54 -10.96
CA SER A 541 13.61 -2.04 -11.98
C SER A 541 14.64 -0.99 -12.38
N ASN A 542 14.25 0.27 -12.47
CA ASN A 542 15.17 1.37 -12.77
C ASN A 542 16.10 1.69 -11.58
N ILE A 543 15.61 1.58 -10.34
CA ILE A 543 16.46 1.64 -9.14
C ILE A 543 17.48 0.48 -9.15
N PHE A 544 17.08 -0.73 -9.51
CA PHE A 544 17.97 -1.86 -9.67
C PHE A 544 19.09 -1.55 -10.68
N LEU A 545 18.75 -1.01 -11.86
CA LEU A 545 19.74 -0.62 -12.88
C LEU A 545 20.70 0.46 -12.36
N VAL A 546 20.19 1.48 -11.66
CA VAL A 546 21.02 2.51 -11.00
C VAL A 546 22.01 1.89 -10.02
N ILE A 547 21.58 0.93 -9.21
CA ILE A 547 22.44 0.24 -8.24
C ILE A 547 23.50 -0.59 -8.96
N CYS A 548 23.16 -1.31 -10.02
CA CYS A 548 24.12 -2.05 -10.83
C CYS A 548 25.19 -1.13 -11.44
N LEU A 549 24.78 0.01 -12.00
CA LEU A 549 25.69 1.00 -12.59
C LEU A 549 26.66 1.57 -11.53
N LYS A 550 26.19 1.85 -10.34
CA LYS A 550 27.03 2.31 -9.23
C LYS A 550 27.96 1.22 -8.71
N ALA A 551 27.43 0.02 -8.47
CA ALA A 551 28.16 -1.05 -7.83
C ALA A 551 29.26 -1.65 -8.72
N LEU A 552 29.01 -1.82 -10.02
CA LEU A 552 29.92 -2.52 -10.95
C LEU A 552 30.82 -1.56 -11.74
N PHE A 553 30.33 -0.37 -12.05
CA PHE A 553 31.01 0.56 -12.95
C PHE A 553 31.40 1.89 -12.30
N GLY A 554 31.04 2.11 -11.01
CA GLY A 554 31.40 3.31 -10.28
C GLY A 554 30.73 4.60 -10.78
N ILE A 555 29.60 4.49 -11.49
CA ILE A 555 28.86 5.64 -12.01
C ILE A 555 28.10 6.31 -10.86
N GLU A 556 28.52 7.49 -10.42
CA GLU A 556 27.96 8.14 -9.23
C GLU A 556 26.77 9.06 -9.55
N ARG A 557 26.85 9.85 -10.65
CA ARG A 557 25.81 10.83 -10.99
C ARG A 557 24.74 10.24 -11.88
N VAL A 558 23.97 9.31 -11.30
CA VAL A 558 22.87 8.61 -11.96
C VAL A 558 21.58 8.75 -11.15
N SER A 559 20.49 8.99 -11.85
CA SER A 559 19.13 9.11 -11.29
C SER A 559 18.13 8.34 -12.15
N SER A 560 16.99 8.00 -11.59
CA SER A 560 15.93 7.30 -12.33
C SER A 560 14.53 7.77 -11.96
N ASN A 561 13.62 7.48 -12.85
CA ASN A 561 12.18 7.46 -12.64
C ASN A 561 11.61 6.19 -13.30
N TRP A 562 10.31 5.99 -13.27
CA TRP A 562 9.66 4.80 -13.83
C TRP A 562 9.91 4.59 -15.35
N ARG A 563 10.23 5.63 -16.09
CA ARG A 563 10.41 5.65 -17.54
C ARG A 563 11.87 5.44 -17.96
N ASN A 564 12.80 6.05 -17.25
CA ASN A 564 14.19 6.11 -17.68
C ASN A 564 15.21 6.16 -16.53
N VAL A 565 16.46 5.92 -16.90
CA VAL A 565 17.66 6.15 -16.07
C VAL A 565 18.52 7.20 -16.77
N THR A 566 18.84 8.30 -16.07
CA THR A 566 19.64 9.41 -16.59
C THR A 566 21.01 9.43 -15.93
N ILE A 567 22.05 9.43 -16.73
CA ILE A 567 23.47 9.42 -16.34
C ILE A 567 24.07 10.77 -16.72
N LYS A 568 24.59 11.50 -15.71
CA LYS A 568 25.23 12.82 -15.88
C LYS A 568 26.76 12.74 -15.85
N ASP A 569 27.33 11.56 -15.76
CA ASP A 569 28.77 11.34 -15.91
C ASP A 569 29.14 11.43 -17.39
N LYS A 570 30.32 12.00 -17.67
CA LYS A 570 30.83 12.17 -19.04
C LYS A 570 31.32 10.83 -19.60
N LEU A 571 30.39 9.97 -19.96
CA LEU A 571 30.63 8.66 -20.59
C LEU A 571 30.19 8.72 -22.04
N GLY A 572 31.00 8.11 -22.93
CA GLY A 572 30.60 7.90 -24.32
C GLY A 572 29.43 6.94 -24.44
N THR A 573 28.56 7.14 -25.43
CA THR A 573 27.39 6.28 -25.66
C THR A 573 27.79 4.82 -25.93
N GLU A 574 28.86 4.59 -26.72
CA GLU A 574 29.41 3.24 -26.98
C GLU A 574 29.95 2.58 -25.72
N GLU A 575 30.65 3.33 -24.89
CA GLU A 575 31.21 2.84 -23.62
C GLU A 575 30.08 2.40 -22.69
N LEU A 576 29.04 3.24 -22.55
CA LEU A 576 27.87 2.91 -21.74
C LEU A 576 27.10 1.71 -22.30
N ALA A 577 26.91 1.63 -23.63
CA ALA A 577 26.29 0.47 -24.27
C ALA A 577 27.07 -0.82 -23.98
N SER A 578 28.41 -0.78 -24.04
CA SER A 578 29.29 -1.93 -23.71
C SER A 578 29.13 -2.35 -22.24
N MET A 579 29.03 -1.38 -21.31
CA MET A 579 28.79 -1.66 -19.88
C MET A 579 27.42 -2.35 -19.67
N LEU A 580 26.36 -1.86 -20.33
CA LEU A 580 25.02 -2.45 -20.24
C LEU A 580 24.97 -3.88 -20.82
N LEU A 581 25.62 -4.11 -21.96
CA LEU A 581 25.75 -5.45 -22.55
C LEU A 581 26.60 -6.40 -21.69
N THR A 582 27.58 -5.87 -20.97
CA THR A 582 28.37 -6.64 -19.99
C THR A 582 27.48 -7.03 -18.81
N LEU A 583 26.72 -6.06 -18.27
CA LEU A 583 25.78 -6.29 -17.17
C LEU A 583 24.73 -7.36 -17.54
N ALA A 584 24.20 -7.32 -18.75
CA ALA A 584 23.23 -8.29 -19.24
C ALA A 584 23.73 -9.76 -19.22
N LYS A 585 25.05 -9.95 -19.35
CA LYS A 585 25.69 -11.27 -19.41
C LYS A 585 26.21 -11.77 -18.06
N VAL A 586 26.15 -10.97 -17.01
CA VAL A 586 26.61 -11.39 -15.67
C VAL A 586 25.72 -12.50 -15.13
N ASP A 587 26.34 -13.54 -14.57
CA ASP A 587 25.60 -14.63 -13.91
C ASP A 587 24.75 -14.10 -12.75
N HIS A 588 23.48 -14.47 -12.71
CA HIS A 588 22.53 -13.92 -11.74
C HIS A 588 22.90 -14.19 -10.26
N PRO A 589 23.33 -15.39 -9.85
CA PRO A 589 23.89 -15.64 -8.53
C PRO A 589 25.08 -14.76 -8.20
N GLU A 590 26.04 -14.63 -9.12
CA GLU A 590 27.24 -13.79 -8.95
C GLU A 590 26.83 -12.32 -8.77
N LEU A 591 25.96 -11.80 -9.62
CA LEU A 591 25.46 -10.42 -9.54
C LEU A 591 24.77 -10.15 -8.19
N LYS A 592 23.95 -11.06 -7.70
CA LYS A 592 23.32 -10.93 -6.39
C LYS A 592 24.34 -10.86 -5.26
N ASN A 593 25.37 -11.69 -5.31
CA ASN A 593 26.45 -11.67 -4.32
C ASN A 593 27.22 -10.34 -4.37
N LEU A 594 27.56 -9.84 -5.56
CA LEU A 594 28.25 -8.55 -5.72
C LEU A 594 27.40 -7.39 -5.18
N LEU A 595 26.11 -7.37 -5.46
CA LEU A 595 25.20 -6.34 -4.93
C LEU A 595 25.02 -6.44 -3.41
N THR A 596 24.99 -7.65 -2.86
CA THR A 596 24.95 -7.86 -1.40
C THR A 596 26.20 -7.27 -0.74
N LEU A 597 27.40 -7.56 -1.29
CA LEU A 597 28.66 -6.98 -0.82
C LEU A 597 28.69 -5.46 -0.98
N TYR A 598 28.16 -4.92 -2.07
CA TYR A 598 28.06 -3.49 -2.30
C TYR A 598 27.22 -2.79 -1.22
N PHE A 599 26.08 -3.36 -0.82
CA PHE A 599 25.27 -2.79 0.26
C PHE A 599 25.96 -2.84 1.62
N MET A 600 26.79 -3.86 1.86
CA MET A 600 27.54 -4.02 3.11
C MET A 600 28.83 -3.20 3.17
N SER A 601 29.36 -2.74 2.03
CA SER A 601 30.65 -2.06 1.96
C SER A 601 30.68 -0.64 2.52
N GLU A 602 29.52 0.01 2.70
CA GLU A 602 29.43 1.39 3.19
C GLU A 602 28.37 1.50 4.27
N GLN A 603 28.79 2.05 5.43
CA GLN A 603 27.90 2.23 6.57
C GLN A 603 26.72 3.14 6.22
N GLY A 604 25.50 2.67 6.50
CA GLY A 604 24.24 3.39 6.26
C GLY A 604 23.65 3.26 4.85
N ARG A 605 24.39 2.73 3.85
CA ARG A 605 23.85 2.49 2.50
C ARG A 605 22.71 1.45 2.54
N LEU A 606 22.97 0.32 3.19
CA LEU A 606 21.98 -0.74 3.39
C LEU A 606 20.75 -0.22 4.11
N ARG A 607 20.93 0.54 5.20
CA ARG A 607 19.83 1.09 5.98
C ARG A 607 18.93 2.02 5.16
N LYS A 608 19.50 2.93 4.37
CA LYS A 608 18.75 3.84 3.49
C LYS A 608 17.88 3.08 2.48
N MET A 609 18.41 2.00 1.93
CA MET A 609 17.66 1.18 0.97
C MET A 609 16.59 0.34 1.66
N TYR A 610 16.91 -0.22 2.82
CA TYR A 610 15.95 -0.97 3.62
C TYR A 610 14.76 -0.11 4.09
N ASP A 611 14.99 1.13 4.44
CA ASP A 611 13.94 2.05 4.91
C ASP A 611 12.80 2.26 3.87
N LEU A 612 13.05 1.96 2.58
CA LEU A 612 12.00 1.96 1.55
C LEU A 612 10.92 0.89 1.78
N PHE A 613 11.24 -0.18 2.52
CA PHE A 613 10.28 -1.25 2.84
C PHE A 613 9.38 -0.89 4.04
N GLY A 614 9.75 0.12 4.84
CA GLY A 614 8.89 0.76 5.84
C GLY A 614 8.54 -0.08 7.06
N ASP A 615 9.36 -1.08 7.43
CA ASP A 615 9.19 -1.88 8.64
C ASP A 615 10.25 -1.56 9.74
N LYS A 616 10.02 -2.06 10.96
CA LYS A 616 10.91 -1.90 12.11
C LYS A 616 11.79 -3.14 12.40
N LEU A 617 11.92 -4.06 11.46
CA LEU A 617 12.50 -5.37 11.69
C LEU A 617 14.01 -5.46 11.41
N TYR A 618 14.67 -4.35 11.04
CA TYR A 618 16.09 -4.33 10.66
C TYR A 618 17.00 -5.04 11.66
N GLU A 619 16.77 -4.85 12.95
CA GLU A 619 17.63 -5.37 14.02
C GLU A 619 17.44 -6.86 14.32
N PHE A 620 16.38 -7.48 13.81
CA PHE A 620 16.08 -8.89 14.08
C PHE A 620 16.82 -9.88 13.17
N ALA A 621 17.53 -9.39 12.16
CA ALA A 621 18.35 -10.26 11.30
C ALA A 621 19.73 -9.65 11.09
N PRO A 622 20.76 -10.48 10.82
CA PRO A 622 22.10 -9.99 10.53
C PRO A 622 22.14 -9.23 9.20
N GLU A 623 23.06 -8.27 9.07
CA GLU A 623 23.12 -7.34 7.94
C GLU A 623 23.24 -8.04 6.57
N ASN A 624 23.93 -9.17 6.51
CA ASN A 624 24.04 -9.95 5.26
C ASN A 624 22.70 -10.52 4.79
N LEU A 625 21.84 -10.98 5.70
CA LEU A 625 20.48 -11.42 5.35
C LEU A 625 19.57 -10.25 5.00
N ILE A 626 19.75 -9.11 5.65
CA ILE A 626 19.04 -7.86 5.28
C ILE A 626 19.48 -7.39 3.88
N ALA A 627 20.79 -7.44 3.58
CA ALA A 627 21.29 -7.07 2.26
C ALA A 627 20.75 -8.02 1.17
N GLU A 628 20.72 -9.32 1.44
CA GLU A 628 20.13 -10.30 0.53
C GLU A 628 18.62 -10.06 0.34
N PHE A 629 17.88 -9.73 1.41
CA PHE A 629 16.47 -9.36 1.34
C PHE A 629 16.27 -8.15 0.41
N VAL A 630 17.07 -7.09 0.57
CA VAL A 630 17.00 -5.89 -0.27
C VAL A 630 17.29 -6.26 -1.73
N VAL A 631 18.39 -6.98 -2.00
CA VAL A 631 18.79 -7.38 -3.35
C VAL A 631 17.70 -8.21 -4.03
N ARG A 632 17.11 -9.20 -3.34
CA ARG A 632 16.07 -10.06 -3.91
C ARG A 632 14.80 -9.29 -4.30
N ASN A 633 14.44 -8.27 -3.53
CA ASN A 633 13.23 -7.49 -3.77
C ASN A 633 13.41 -6.41 -4.86
N ILE A 634 14.64 -6.04 -5.22
CA ILE A 634 14.90 -5.11 -6.33
C ILE A 634 15.34 -5.81 -7.62
N PHE A 635 15.85 -7.06 -7.54
CA PHE A 635 16.47 -7.78 -8.64
C PHE A 635 15.49 -8.07 -9.78
N ASP A 636 15.80 -7.59 -10.97
CA ASP A 636 14.98 -7.76 -12.18
C ASP A 636 15.75 -8.52 -13.28
N PRO A 637 15.57 -9.87 -13.36
CA PRO A 637 16.23 -10.68 -14.38
C PRO A 637 15.68 -10.43 -15.80
N GLU A 638 14.44 -9.96 -15.92
CA GLU A 638 13.87 -9.66 -17.23
C GLU A 638 14.47 -8.39 -17.80
N LEU A 639 14.71 -7.37 -16.96
CA LEU A 639 15.39 -6.15 -17.39
C LEU A 639 16.80 -6.46 -17.89
N LEU A 640 17.55 -7.35 -17.21
CA LEU A 640 18.88 -7.79 -17.65
C LEU A 640 18.84 -8.42 -19.04
N LYS A 641 17.86 -9.29 -19.29
CA LYS A 641 17.68 -9.92 -20.59
C LYS A 641 17.30 -8.90 -21.68
N GLU A 642 16.48 -7.91 -21.35
CA GLU A 642 16.08 -6.85 -22.28
C GLU A 642 17.27 -5.93 -22.66
N LEU A 643 18.28 -5.79 -21.79
CA LEU A 643 19.49 -5.05 -22.08
C LEU A 643 20.38 -5.72 -23.15
N GLU A 644 20.21 -7.02 -23.43
CA GLU A 644 20.94 -7.72 -24.51
C GLU A 644 20.59 -7.15 -25.90
N ASP A 645 19.38 -6.59 -26.05
CA ASP A 645 18.85 -6.05 -27.31
C ASP A 645 18.67 -4.51 -27.26
N ILE A 646 19.58 -3.84 -26.54
CA ILE A 646 19.53 -2.38 -26.40
C ILE A 646 19.79 -1.70 -27.75
N ASP A 647 18.93 -0.73 -28.10
CA ASP A 647 19.07 0.12 -29.27
C ASP A 647 19.81 1.41 -28.89
N TYR A 648 20.92 1.70 -29.56
CA TYR A 648 21.68 2.94 -29.36
C TYR A 648 22.08 3.58 -30.67
N GLN A 649 21.89 4.88 -30.76
CA GLN A 649 22.29 5.66 -31.92
C GLN A 649 23.66 6.30 -31.64
N LEU A 650 24.60 6.10 -32.56
CA LEU A 650 25.85 6.82 -32.57
C LEU A 650 25.57 8.23 -33.12
N THR A 651 25.93 9.25 -32.36
CA THR A 651 25.88 10.67 -32.81
C THR A 651 26.99 11.00 -33.78
#